data_d179c3921dd3a7871d1492cb04a1991b
#
_entry.id   d179c3921dd3a7871d1492cb04a1991b
#
_cell.length_a   1.000
_cell.length_b   1.000
_cell.length_c   1.000
_cell.angle_alpha   90.00
_cell.angle_beta   90.00
_cell.angle_gamma   90.00
#
_symmetry.space_group_name_H-M   'P 1'
#
loop_
_entity.id
_entity.type
_entity.pdbx_description
1 polymer ?
#
loop_
_entity_poly.entity_id
_entity_poly.type
_entity_poly.pdbx_seq_one_letter_code
_entity_poly.pdbx_strand_id
1 'polypeptide(L)'
;MRYLSVCDSVTGCGKNFPSDMNNCPHCGEPEWSCNAGDINPRDYCYDIEVYPNVFTVKFIHIATDTRWKFEISNRRNDLPQLTDFVMQLKACNARGVGYNNVGFDYPVLHRIVMQQMNDPRAIYDLAMKLIKGSKDEKFALQVWDRDRLFEQLDLIMVWHYNKENPVTGTEPTSLKALEIAMRMDDVEDLPFDVGTVLTDEQIDELHRYNEHDVIATIFFYVRSLTQIKLREELSNTFGKNFLNHSNTKMGGDILIHECEKAGIEFFDRVNNKRVKRQTIRPSINLGECIFPYVRFERPEFEAVRALLASKTITETKGVFKGLNADVDGLKYYFGTGGIHASVESRIFESNETHQIIDVDVASFYPNLAIKNRLHAEHLGVEFCNAYEGVYHTRKSYPKGSPENAAYKEALNANYGNSNNAYSVFLDPKFTMSITLNGQLLLCMLVEQMIIIPGLEMIQANTDGITYYCPREYIEHTRALCKWWEQLTCLELEEAQYSRMFIRDVNSYIAEYEGGGLKRIGAYAHERMDENPGTREVPYGKDPSGLVIPKAAEAALVHGTDIRTFIENHADDYDFMCRAKAPRSNRLVMRWPEYDNAEIDLANIVRYYVSNSGGSLVKIAPPTGELGTWKRAAKVSDATYAAVLAELDTGRLAPYGTSNVQDVDANGIPWDERIHTKNRSKHGIREMGVCVGWRVTDCSNVKNFDRSTVNYDYYVQEAEKLVKPLLTTPSL
;
A
#
# COMPACT_ATOMS: atom_id res chain seq x y z
N MET A 1 -22.84 -19.18 15.09
CA MET A 1 -21.53 -18.62 15.42
C MET A 1 -21.73 -17.18 15.75
N ARG A 2 -21.30 -16.75 16.88
CA ARG A 2 -21.35 -15.35 17.29
C ARG A 2 -20.15 -14.65 16.68
N TYR A 3 -20.21 -13.34 16.56
CA TYR A 3 -19.13 -12.54 15.98
C TYR A 3 -17.82 -12.83 16.69
N LEU A 4 -16.74 -12.71 15.96
CA LEU A 4 -15.42 -12.74 16.55
C LEU A 4 -15.04 -11.30 16.87
N SER A 5 -14.79 -11.04 18.14
CA SER A 5 -14.14 -9.83 18.58
C SER A 5 -12.63 -9.92 18.31
N VAL A 6 -12.01 -8.78 18.09
CA VAL A 6 -10.56 -8.67 17.95
C VAL A 6 -10.02 -8.11 19.26
N CYS A 7 -9.00 -8.73 19.79
CA CYS A 7 -8.25 -8.18 20.91
C CYS A 7 -7.32 -7.08 20.38
N ASP A 8 -7.83 -5.84 20.34
CA ASP A 8 -7.15 -4.66 19.81
C ASP A 8 -6.86 -3.58 20.87
N SER A 9 -6.88 -3.96 22.15
CA SER A 9 -6.42 -3.06 23.20
C SER A 9 -4.94 -2.72 23.00
N VAL A 10 -4.51 -1.58 23.52
CA VAL A 10 -3.07 -1.15 23.47
C VAL A 10 -2.12 -2.22 24.02
N THR A 11 -2.62 -3.08 24.90
CA THR A 11 -1.91 -4.21 25.51
C THR A 11 -2.38 -5.56 24.95
N GLY A 12 -3.31 -5.55 24.00
CA GLY A 12 -3.96 -6.72 23.43
C GLY A 12 -3.08 -7.52 22.49
N CYS A 13 -3.44 -8.78 22.27
CA CYS A 13 -2.65 -9.69 21.44
C CYS A 13 -3.06 -9.70 19.96
N GLY A 14 -4.02 -8.91 19.53
CA GLY A 14 -4.53 -8.86 18.16
C GLY A 14 -5.24 -10.14 17.69
N LYS A 15 -5.48 -11.11 18.58
CA LYS A 15 -6.13 -12.38 18.24
C LYS A 15 -7.65 -12.26 18.25
N ASN A 16 -8.29 -13.03 17.39
CA ASN A 16 -9.74 -13.12 17.35
C ASN A 16 -10.26 -14.03 18.46
N PHE A 17 -11.38 -13.68 19.04
CA PHE A 17 -12.05 -14.50 20.04
C PHE A 17 -13.59 -14.35 19.97
N PRO A 18 -14.38 -15.28 20.49
CA PRO A 18 -15.84 -15.18 20.48
C PRO A 18 -16.35 -13.92 21.17
N SER A 19 -17.25 -13.18 20.52
CA SER A 19 -17.80 -11.90 21.00
C SER A 19 -18.70 -12.00 22.25
N ASP A 20 -18.94 -13.18 22.76
CA ASP A 20 -19.64 -13.42 24.03
C ASP A 20 -18.69 -13.52 25.25
N MET A 21 -17.40 -13.34 25.02
CA MET A 21 -16.41 -13.26 26.08
C MET A 21 -16.11 -11.79 26.40
N ASN A 22 -16.12 -11.44 27.67
CA ASN A 22 -15.82 -10.08 28.13
C ASN A 22 -14.33 -9.74 28.07
N ASN A 23 -13.49 -10.76 28.01
CA ASN A 23 -12.05 -10.62 27.92
C ASN A 23 -11.48 -11.58 26.87
N CYS A 24 -10.39 -11.17 26.22
CA CYS A 24 -9.68 -12.04 25.30
C CYS A 24 -9.14 -13.29 26.01
N PRO A 25 -9.47 -14.50 25.56
CA PRO A 25 -8.98 -15.74 26.19
C PRO A 25 -7.50 -15.99 25.99
N HIS A 26 -6.85 -15.22 25.09
CA HIS A 26 -5.43 -15.38 24.77
C HIS A 26 -4.50 -14.52 25.63
N CYS A 27 -4.95 -13.33 26.04
CA CYS A 27 -4.11 -12.40 26.83
C CYS A 27 -4.84 -11.81 28.05
N GLY A 28 -6.14 -12.10 28.25
CA GLY A 28 -6.92 -11.61 29.38
C GLY A 28 -7.42 -10.16 29.27
N GLU A 29 -6.98 -9.43 28.25
CA GLU A 29 -7.42 -8.04 28.06
C GLU A 29 -8.91 -7.93 27.78
N PRO A 30 -9.57 -6.84 28.23
CA PRO A 30 -10.98 -6.59 27.97
C PRO A 30 -11.26 -6.57 26.46
N GLU A 31 -12.43 -7.07 26.10
CA GLU A 31 -12.93 -6.97 24.75
C GLU A 31 -13.04 -5.50 24.32
N TRP A 32 -12.38 -5.12 23.22
CA TRP A 32 -12.78 -3.99 22.40
C TRP A 32 -13.83 -4.49 21.43
N SER A 33 -15.05 -4.69 21.90
CA SER A 33 -16.14 -5.00 21.00
C SER A 33 -16.36 -3.83 20.06
N CYS A 34 -16.37 -4.09 18.76
CA CYS A 34 -17.34 -3.40 17.94
C CYS A 34 -18.68 -3.53 18.66
N ASN A 35 -19.17 -2.46 19.25
CA ASN A 35 -20.53 -2.48 19.76
C ASN A 35 -21.41 -2.98 18.61
N ALA A 36 -22.27 -3.93 18.86
CA ALA A 36 -23.24 -4.40 17.85
C ALA A 36 -24.03 -3.23 17.22
N GLY A 37 -24.10 -2.07 17.91
CA GLY A 37 -24.62 -0.81 17.41
C GLY A 37 -23.78 -0.11 16.32
N ASP A 38 -22.55 -0.54 16.07
CA ASP A 38 -21.69 0.02 15.03
C ASP A 38 -21.88 -0.65 13.67
N ILE A 39 -22.45 -1.84 13.64
CA ILE A 39 -22.75 -2.58 12.41
C ILE A 39 -24.06 -2.07 11.83
N ASN A 40 -24.03 -1.66 10.56
CA ASN A 40 -25.24 -1.24 9.87
C ASN A 40 -26.16 -2.46 9.65
N PRO A 41 -27.43 -2.43 10.15
CA PRO A 41 -28.36 -3.56 10.02
C PRO A 41 -28.78 -3.86 8.56
N ARG A 42 -28.37 -3.04 7.61
CA ARG A 42 -28.60 -3.25 6.17
C ARG A 42 -27.49 -4.09 5.50
N ASP A 43 -26.40 -4.43 6.23
CA ASP A 43 -25.18 -5.00 5.65
C ASP A 43 -25.24 -6.52 5.56
N TYR A 44 -25.12 -7.01 4.34
CA TYR A 44 -25.01 -8.42 3.96
C TYR A 44 -23.67 -8.66 3.27
N CYS A 45 -22.77 -9.37 3.93
CA CYS A 45 -21.53 -9.79 3.32
C CYS A 45 -21.76 -10.97 2.39
N TYR A 46 -21.15 -10.97 1.21
CA TYR A 46 -21.27 -12.07 0.25
C TYR A 46 -20.04 -12.22 -0.62
N ASP A 47 -19.89 -13.43 -1.12
CA ASP A 47 -18.84 -13.82 -2.08
C ASP A 47 -19.38 -14.91 -3.01
N ILE A 48 -18.84 -15.01 -4.24
CA ILE A 48 -19.22 -16.01 -5.23
C ILE A 48 -18.04 -16.88 -5.64
N GLU A 49 -18.33 -18.15 -5.94
CA GLU A 49 -17.37 -19.04 -6.59
C GLU A 49 -17.93 -19.57 -7.91
N VAL A 50 -17.08 -19.61 -8.93
CA VAL A 50 -17.53 -19.96 -10.30
C VAL A 50 -16.57 -20.93 -10.95
N TYR A 51 -17.08 -22.15 -11.25
CA TYR A 51 -16.39 -23.20 -12.01
C TYR A 51 -17.22 -23.62 -13.23
N PRO A 52 -16.65 -24.37 -14.21
CA PRO A 52 -17.35 -24.71 -15.43
C PRO A 52 -18.72 -25.40 -15.27
N ASN A 53 -18.92 -26.07 -14.13
CA ASN A 53 -20.13 -26.86 -13.86
C ASN A 53 -20.86 -26.43 -12.59
N VAL A 54 -20.41 -25.37 -11.92
CA VAL A 54 -21.07 -24.88 -10.69
C VAL A 54 -20.85 -23.38 -10.50
N PHE A 55 -21.90 -22.73 -10.03
CA PHE A 55 -21.90 -21.41 -9.41
C PHE A 55 -22.38 -21.53 -7.98
N THR A 56 -21.66 -20.93 -7.05
CA THR A 56 -22.11 -20.81 -5.64
C THR A 56 -22.06 -19.36 -5.21
N VAL A 57 -22.98 -19.00 -4.30
CA VAL A 57 -22.94 -17.72 -3.58
C VAL A 57 -23.36 -17.93 -2.13
N LYS A 58 -22.64 -17.30 -1.22
CA LYS A 58 -23.00 -17.23 0.18
C LYS A 58 -23.25 -15.80 0.60
N PHE A 59 -24.29 -15.63 1.43
CA PHE A 59 -24.61 -14.38 2.11
C PHE A 59 -24.62 -14.58 3.61
N ILE A 60 -24.06 -13.61 4.33
CA ILE A 60 -24.15 -13.52 5.79
C ILE A 60 -24.66 -12.13 6.13
N HIS A 61 -25.79 -12.05 6.82
CA HIS A 61 -26.26 -10.80 7.41
C HIS A 61 -25.38 -10.45 8.60
N ILE A 62 -24.56 -9.40 8.47
CA ILE A 62 -23.48 -9.14 9.43
C ILE A 62 -24.00 -8.92 10.86
N ALA A 63 -25.13 -8.21 11.02
CA ALA A 63 -25.68 -7.90 12.35
C ALA A 63 -26.29 -9.10 13.09
N THR A 64 -26.71 -10.18 12.40
CA THR A 64 -27.42 -11.31 13.06
C THR A 64 -26.75 -12.66 12.83
N ASP A 65 -25.68 -12.73 12.06
CA ASP A 65 -25.01 -13.96 11.59
C ASP A 65 -25.98 -14.94 10.87
N THR A 66 -27.08 -14.42 10.32
CA THR A 66 -27.98 -15.26 9.53
C THR A 66 -27.35 -15.54 8.17
N ARG A 67 -27.35 -16.80 7.75
CA ARG A 67 -26.60 -17.29 6.60
C ARG A 67 -27.50 -17.90 5.54
N TRP A 68 -27.19 -17.60 4.27
CA TRP A 68 -27.83 -18.20 3.10
C TRP A 68 -26.77 -18.71 2.17
N LYS A 69 -27.08 -19.82 1.48
CA LYS A 69 -26.25 -20.35 0.39
C LYS A 69 -27.12 -20.73 -0.78
N PHE A 70 -26.64 -20.48 -1.98
CA PHE A 70 -27.31 -20.85 -3.21
C PHE A 70 -26.31 -21.51 -4.15
N GLU A 71 -26.80 -22.47 -4.94
CA GLU A 71 -26.02 -23.23 -5.90
C GLU A 71 -26.77 -23.33 -7.23
N ILE A 72 -26.05 -23.17 -8.35
CA ILE A 72 -26.52 -23.48 -9.70
C ILE A 72 -25.53 -24.48 -10.29
N SER A 73 -25.95 -25.74 -10.41
CA SER A 73 -25.15 -26.86 -10.92
C SER A 73 -26.05 -27.93 -11.54
N ASN A 74 -25.46 -29.03 -12.01
CA ASN A 74 -26.24 -30.16 -12.46
C ASN A 74 -26.98 -30.88 -11.34
N ARG A 75 -26.48 -30.82 -10.09
CA ARG A 75 -27.11 -31.48 -8.93
C ARG A 75 -28.16 -30.61 -8.26
N ARG A 76 -28.10 -29.27 -8.45
CA ARG A 76 -28.96 -28.32 -7.75
C ARG A 76 -29.15 -27.04 -8.57
N ASN A 77 -30.36 -26.51 -8.57
CA ASN A 77 -30.67 -25.24 -9.21
C ASN A 77 -31.50 -24.35 -8.26
N ASP A 78 -30.81 -23.45 -7.55
CA ASP A 78 -31.43 -22.50 -6.61
C ASP A 78 -31.72 -21.14 -7.26
N LEU A 79 -31.69 -21.00 -8.59
CA LEU A 79 -31.90 -19.72 -9.27
C LEU A 79 -33.22 -19.03 -8.86
N PRO A 80 -34.37 -19.72 -8.74
CA PRO A 80 -35.60 -19.07 -8.28
C PRO A 80 -35.45 -18.49 -6.87
N GLN A 81 -34.91 -19.28 -5.92
CA GLN A 81 -34.70 -18.86 -4.52
C GLN A 81 -33.68 -17.71 -4.41
N LEU A 82 -32.62 -17.76 -5.19
CA LEU A 82 -31.61 -16.68 -5.28
C LEU A 82 -32.25 -15.40 -5.82
N THR A 83 -33.06 -15.51 -6.86
CA THR A 83 -33.77 -14.36 -7.45
C THR A 83 -34.71 -13.72 -6.41
N ASP A 84 -35.51 -14.52 -5.72
CA ASP A 84 -36.44 -14.05 -4.68
C ASP A 84 -35.66 -13.38 -3.53
N PHE A 85 -34.55 -13.98 -3.09
CA PHE A 85 -33.70 -13.42 -2.05
C PHE A 85 -33.09 -12.07 -2.45
N VAL A 86 -32.55 -11.96 -3.66
CA VAL A 86 -31.98 -10.69 -4.16
C VAL A 86 -33.06 -9.61 -4.29
N MET A 87 -34.30 -9.99 -4.69
CA MET A 87 -35.42 -9.05 -4.72
C MET A 87 -35.86 -8.63 -3.29
N GLN A 88 -35.76 -9.50 -2.30
CA GLN A 88 -35.94 -9.11 -0.88
C GLN A 88 -34.86 -8.14 -0.42
N LEU A 89 -33.59 -8.38 -0.76
CA LEU A 89 -32.50 -7.43 -0.46
C LEU A 89 -32.77 -6.04 -1.06
N LYS A 90 -33.27 -6.01 -2.29
CA LYS A 90 -33.73 -4.77 -2.94
C LYS A 90 -34.86 -4.10 -2.17
N ALA A 91 -35.89 -4.85 -1.78
CA ALA A 91 -37.07 -4.33 -1.11
C ALA A 91 -36.77 -3.77 0.29
N CYS A 92 -35.84 -4.38 1.03
CA CYS A 92 -35.43 -3.91 2.36
C CYS A 92 -34.28 -2.88 2.29
N ASN A 93 -33.92 -2.41 1.10
CA ASN A 93 -32.81 -1.47 0.88
C ASN A 93 -31.49 -1.94 1.51
N ALA A 94 -31.17 -3.24 1.33
CA ALA A 94 -29.96 -3.84 1.84
C ALA A 94 -28.71 -3.25 1.17
N ARG A 95 -27.55 -3.43 1.83
CA ARG A 95 -26.24 -3.11 1.28
C ARG A 95 -25.39 -4.37 1.23
N GLY A 96 -24.92 -4.74 0.04
CA GLY A 96 -23.99 -5.84 -0.16
C GLY A 96 -22.57 -5.40 0.17
N VAL A 97 -21.90 -6.16 1.02
CA VAL A 97 -20.51 -5.94 1.40
C VAL A 97 -19.66 -7.04 0.77
N GLY A 98 -18.53 -6.68 0.19
CA GLY A 98 -17.62 -7.65 -0.38
C GLY A 98 -16.20 -7.08 -0.57
N TYR A 99 -15.32 -7.92 -1.10
CA TYR A 99 -13.96 -7.57 -1.44
C TYR A 99 -13.74 -7.72 -2.94
N ASN A 100 -13.66 -6.61 -3.67
CA ASN A 100 -13.71 -6.53 -5.15
C ASN A 100 -15.09 -6.90 -5.74
N ASN A 101 -16.13 -6.90 -4.94
CA ASN A 101 -17.47 -7.29 -5.36
C ASN A 101 -18.03 -6.38 -6.47
N VAL A 102 -17.75 -5.09 -6.47
CA VAL A 102 -18.15 -4.17 -7.55
C VAL A 102 -17.46 -4.52 -8.87
N GLY A 103 -16.22 -5.03 -8.80
CA GLY A 103 -15.45 -5.41 -9.98
C GLY A 103 -15.75 -6.80 -10.53
N PHE A 104 -16.26 -7.72 -9.71
CA PHE A 104 -16.41 -9.12 -10.07
C PHE A 104 -17.75 -9.74 -9.62
N ASP A 105 -17.96 -9.91 -8.33
CA ASP A 105 -19.08 -10.70 -7.80
C ASP A 105 -20.44 -10.13 -8.21
N TYR A 106 -20.61 -8.84 -8.01
CA TYR A 106 -21.88 -8.17 -8.29
C TYR A 106 -22.24 -8.17 -9.78
N PRO A 107 -21.35 -7.85 -10.71
CA PRO A 107 -21.62 -7.98 -12.15
C PRO A 107 -22.08 -9.38 -12.59
N VAL A 108 -21.54 -10.44 -11.98
CA VAL A 108 -21.96 -11.83 -12.27
C VAL A 108 -23.33 -12.08 -11.66
N LEU A 109 -23.50 -11.83 -10.36
CA LEU A 109 -24.77 -12.01 -9.63
C LEU A 109 -25.92 -11.22 -10.28
N HIS A 110 -25.69 -9.97 -10.63
CA HIS A 110 -26.67 -9.10 -11.29
C HIS A 110 -27.20 -9.73 -12.59
N ARG A 111 -26.31 -10.28 -13.42
CA ARG A 111 -26.71 -10.89 -14.69
C ARG A 111 -27.41 -12.23 -14.49
N ILE A 112 -26.96 -13.04 -13.54
CA ILE A 112 -27.65 -14.29 -13.19
C ILE A 112 -29.12 -13.98 -12.88
N VAL A 113 -29.37 -13.00 -12.01
CA VAL A 113 -30.72 -12.63 -11.59
C VAL A 113 -31.52 -11.96 -12.71
N MET A 114 -30.93 -10.99 -13.42
CA MET A 114 -31.66 -10.22 -14.43
C MET A 114 -31.90 -10.98 -15.73
N GLN A 115 -31.01 -11.91 -16.07
CA GLN A 115 -31.10 -12.71 -17.31
C GLN A 115 -31.57 -14.14 -17.06
N GLN A 116 -31.87 -14.47 -15.79
CA GLN A 116 -32.33 -15.81 -15.37
C GLN A 116 -31.38 -16.93 -15.85
N MET A 117 -30.06 -16.72 -15.62
CA MET A 117 -29.01 -17.64 -16.07
C MET A 117 -28.98 -18.89 -15.18
N ASN A 118 -29.35 -20.04 -15.73
CA ASN A 118 -29.39 -21.34 -15.04
C ASN A 118 -28.33 -22.34 -15.55
N ASP A 119 -27.50 -21.95 -16.53
CA ASP A 119 -26.41 -22.75 -17.04
C ASP A 119 -25.10 -22.37 -16.40
N PRO A 120 -24.50 -23.24 -15.56
CA PRO A 120 -23.20 -22.95 -14.90
C PRO A 120 -22.09 -22.62 -15.90
N ARG A 121 -22.11 -23.26 -17.09
CA ARG A 121 -21.09 -23.02 -18.11
C ARG A 121 -21.18 -21.59 -18.65
N ALA A 122 -22.39 -21.12 -18.96
CA ALA A 122 -22.60 -19.74 -19.41
C ALA A 122 -22.19 -18.71 -18.32
N ILE A 123 -22.45 -19.02 -17.03
CA ILE A 123 -22.01 -18.20 -15.90
C ILE A 123 -20.47 -18.17 -15.80
N TYR A 124 -19.81 -19.33 -15.95
CA TYR A 124 -18.35 -19.43 -15.97
C TYR A 124 -17.73 -18.60 -17.10
N ASP A 125 -18.27 -18.72 -18.32
CA ASP A 125 -17.78 -17.96 -19.46
C ASP A 125 -17.96 -16.44 -19.29
N LEU A 126 -19.03 -16.00 -18.62
CA LEU A 126 -19.23 -14.62 -18.21
C LEU A 126 -18.17 -14.17 -17.19
N ALA A 127 -17.92 -14.95 -16.15
CA ALA A 127 -16.91 -14.67 -15.15
C ALA A 127 -15.50 -14.57 -15.77
N MET A 128 -15.18 -15.47 -16.71
CA MET A 128 -13.90 -15.45 -17.42
C MET A 128 -13.70 -14.18 -18.27
N LYS A 129 -14.78 -13.63 -18.86
CA LYS A 129 -14.71 -12.33 -19.55
C LYS A 129 -14.37 -11.17 -18.59
N LEU A 130 -14.89 -11.19 -17.36
CA LEU A 130 -14.54 -10.21 -16.34
C LEU A 130 -13.08 -10.36 -15.88
N ILE A 131 -12.55 -11.57 -15.80
CA ILE A 131 -11.17 -11.84 -15.35
C ILE A 131 -10.17 -11.59 -16.48
N LYS A 132 -10.37 -12.20 -17.66
CA LYS A 132 -9.39 -12.28 -18.76
C LYS A 132 -9.70 -11.36 -19.94
N GLY A 133 -10.90 -10.77 -19.99
CA GLY A 133 -11.35 -9.92 -21.10
C GLY A 133 -10.54 -8.63 -21.24
N SER A 134 -10.65 -8.00 -22.38
CA SER A 134 -10.10 -6.67 -22.66
C SER A 134 -10.73 -5.60 -21.75
N LYS A 135 -10.11 -4.42 -21.70
CA LYS A 135 -10.69 -3.29 -20.95
C LYS A 135 -12.10 -2.93 -21.41
N ASP A 136 -12.34 -2.98 -22.71
CA ASP A 136 -13.66 -2.65 -23.29
C ASP A 136 -14.71 -3.69 -22.93
N GLU A 137 -14.36 -4.99 -22.94
CA GLU A 137 -15.25 -6.08 -22.51
C GLU A 137 -15.60 -5.95 -21.02
N LYS A 138 -14.59 -5.71 -20.16
CA LYS A 138 -14.81 -5.49 -18.72
C LYS A 138 -15.68 -4.27 -18.49
N PHE A 139 -15.45 -3.17 -19.20
CA PHE A 139 -16.25 -1.96 -19.11
C PHE A 139 -17.71 -2.18 -19.49
N ALA A 140 -17.95 -2.93 -20.58
CA ALA A 140 -19.30 -3.29 -21.04
C ALA A 140 -20.06 -4.20 -20.04
N LEU A 141 -19.32 -4.93 -19.20
CA LEU A 141 -19.89 -5.79 -18.17
C LEU A 141 -20.09 -5.10 -16.82
N GLN A 142 -19.61 -3.89 -16.65
CA GLN A 142 -19.77 -3.13 -15.40
C GLN A 142 -21.24 -2.79 -15.14
N VAL A 143 -21.67 -2.87 -13.88
CA VAL A 143 -23.00 -2.44 -13.43
C VAL A 143 -22.87 -1.13 -12.66
N TRP A 144 -23.43 -0.06 -13.24
CA TRP A 144 -23.36 1.27 -12.64
C TRP A 144 -24.28 1.40 -11.44
N ASP A 145 -23.96 2.29 -10.50
CA ASP A 145 -24.74 2.50 -9.25
C ASP A 145 -26.24 2.64 -9.50
N ARG A 146 -26.65 3.39 -10.53
CA ARG A 146 -28.05 3.62 -10.90
C ARG A 146 -28.78 2.35 -11.38
N ASP A 147 -28.04 1.34 -11.85
CA ASP A 147 -28.58 0.12 -12.43
C ASP A 147 -28.53 -1.06 -11.43
N ARG A 148 -27.97 -0.84 -10.24
CA ARG A 148 -27.84 -1.87 -9.19
C ARG A 148 -29.18 -2.17 -8.55
N LEU A 149 -29.42 -3.44 -8.24
CA LEU A 149 -30.59 -3.90 -7.52
C LEU A 149 -30.56 -3.50 -6.04
N PHE A 150 -29.40 -3.50 -5.43
CA PHE A 150 -29.16 -3.04 -4.06
C PHE A 150 -27.76 -2.42 -3.95
N GLU A 151 -27.58 -1.59 -2.95
CA GLU A 151 -26.33 -0.84 -2.72
C GLU A 151 -25.14 -1.78 -2.54
N GLN A 152 -23.96 -1.37 -2.99
CA GLN A 152 -22.74 -2.15 -2.87
C GLN A 152 -21.67 -1.36 -2.12
N LEU A 153 -21.04 -1.99 -1.13
CA LEU A 153 -19.84 -1.53 -0.43
C LEU A 153 -18.69 -2.47 -0.75
N ASP A 154 -17.66 -1.92 -1.37
CA ASP A 154 -16.49 -2.66 -1.81
C ASP A 154 -15.25 -2.26 -0.99
N LEU A 155 -14.79 -3.15 -0.12
CA LEU A 155 -13.70 -2.87 0.81
C LEU A 155 -12.36 -2.66 0.11
N ILE A 156 -12.13 -3.28 -1.05
CA ILE A 156 -10.90 -3.05 -1.83
C ILE A 156 -10.83 -1.59 -2.31
N MET A 157 -11.99 -0.99 -2.62
CA MET A 157 -12.08 0.40 -3.08
C MET A 157 -11.94 1.39 -1.92
N VAL A 158 -12.53 1.10 -0.76
CA VAL A 158 -12.40 1.90 0.47
C VAL A 158 -10.93 2.13 0.83
N TRP A 159 -10.12 1.07 0.76
CA TRP A 159 -8.70 1.11 1.11
C TRP A 159 -7.77 1.37 -0.08
N HIS A 160 -8.32 1.49 -1.30
CA HIS A 160 -7.55 1.67 -2.53
C HIS A 160 -6.54 0.53 -2.80
N TYR A 161 -6.89 -0.68 -2.42
CA TYR A 161 -6.06 -1.88 -2.58
C TYR A 161 -6.16 -2.52 -3.97
N ASN A 162 -7.01 -2.00 -4.85
CA ASN A 162 -7.14 -2.40 -6.25
C ASN A 162 -6.07 -1.80 -7.18
N LYS A 163 -5.12 -1.03 -6.63
CA LYS A 163 -4.14 -0.31 -7.43
C LYS A 163 -3.01 -1.21 -7.91
N GLU A 164 -2.94 -1.39 -9.22
CA GLU A 164 -1.76 -1.94 -9.89
C GLU A 164 -0.74 -0.84 -10.18
N ASN A 165 0.53 -1.15 -10.00
CA ASN A 165 1.61 -0.27 -10.47
C ASN A 165 2.52 -1.06 -11.42
N PRO A 166 2.34 -0.91 -12.74
CA PRO A 166 3.11 -1.65 -13.73
C PRO A 166 4.61 -1.28 -13.75
N VAL A 167 4.98 -0.13 -13.16
CA VAL A 167 6.38 0.30 -13.08
C VAL A 167 7.11 -0.41 -11.94
N THR A 168 6.46 -0.56 -10.79
CA THR A 168 7.03 -1.21 -9.59
C THR A 168 6.70 -2.70 -9.52
N GLY A 169 5.79 -3.19 -10.38
CA GLY A 169 5.26 -4.55 -10.31
C GLY A 169 4.34 -4.79 -9.11
N THR A 170 3.81 -3.73 -8.50
CA THR A 170 2.87 -3.86 -7.40
C THR A 170 1.54 -4.38 -7.92
N GLU A 171 1.08 -5.48 -7.37
CA GLU A 171 -0.24 -6.07 -7.64
C GLU A 171 -1.26 -5.58 -6.59
N PRO A 172 -2.57 -5.69 -6.90
CA PRO A 172 -3.62 -5.48 -5.92
C PRO A 172 -3.39 -6.33 -4.66
N THR A 173 -3.79 -5.79 -3.50
CA THR A 173 -3.78 -6.55 -2.27
C THR A 173 -4.92 -7.57 -2.32
N SER A 174 -4.60 -8.85 -2.19
CA SER A 174 -5.61 -9.93 -2.18
C SER A 174 -6.20 -10.12 -0.78
N LEU A 175 -7.39 -10.73 -0.71
CA LEU A 175 -8.01 -11.09 0.57
C LEU A 175 -7.09 -11.99 1.40
N LYS A 176 -6.39 -12.94 0.77
CA LYS A 176 -5.42 -13.84 1.42
C LYS A 176 -4.25 -13.09 2.09
N ALA A 177 -3.78 -12.01 1.45
CA ALA A 177 -2.77 -11.16 2.07
C ALA A 177 -3.31 -10.41 3.30
N LEU A 178 -4.60 -10.05 3.28
CA LEU A 178 -5.28 -9.45 4.44
C LEU A 178 -5.51 -10.48 5.56
N GLU A 179 -5.86 -11.72 5.25
CA GLU A 179 -5.98 -12.80 6.24
C GLU A 179 -4.71 -12.93 7.07
N ILE A 180 -3.53 -12.93 6.39
CA ILE A 180 -2.23 -12.94 7.08
C ILE A 180 -2.04 -11.67 7.92
N ALA A 181 -2.30 -10.51 7.34
CA ALA A 181 -2.12 -9.23 8.04
C ALA A 181 -3.07 -9.07 9.24
N MET A 182 -4.28 -9.60 9.14
CA MET A 182 -5.26 -9.65 10.22
C MET A 182 -5.01 -10.77 11.24
N ARG A 183 -3.97 -11.59 11.03
CA ARG A 183 -3.62 -12.72 11.89
C ARG A 183 -4.73 -13.77 12.03
N MET A 184 -5.45 -14.04 10.95
CA MET A 184 -6.44 -15.11 10.96
C MET A 184 -5.77 -16.47 11.21
N ASP A 185 -6.47 -17.38 11.88
CA ASP A 185 -5.93 -18.70 12.22
C ASP A 185 -5.64 -19.52 10.97
N ASP A 186 -6.53 -19.47 9.99
CA ASP A 186 -6.39 -20.14 8.71
C ASP A 186 -6.27 -19.11 7.57
N VAL A 187 -5.35 -19.38 6.65
CA VAL A 187 -5.21 -18.67 5.36
C VAL A 187 -5.46 -19.69 4.27
N GLU A 188 -6.62 -19.62 3.63
CA GLU A 188 -7.01 -20.60 2.63
C GLU A 188 -6.89 -20.01 1.22
N ASP A 189 -6.43 -20.79 0.26
CA ASP A 189 -6.46 -20.45 -1.17
C ASP A 189 -7.50 -21.32 -1.89
N LEU A 190 -7.80 -20.94 -3.13
CA LEU A 190 -8.76 -21.62 -3.97
C LEU A 190 -8.44 -23.13 -4.02
N PRO A 191 -9.36 -24.03 -3.63
CA PRO A 191 -9.03 -25.44 -3.43
C PRO A 191 -8.78 -26.19 -4.75
N PHE A 192 -9.26 -25.65 -5.87
CA PHE A 192 -9.18 -26.31 -7.17
C PHE A 192 -8.70 -25.34 -8.24
N ASP A 193 -7.98 -25.85 -9.24
CA ASP A 193 -7.53 -25.06 -10.39
C ASP A 193 -8.71 -24.47 -11.17
N VAL A 194 -8.54 -23.21 -11.61
CA VAL A 194 -9.54 -22.53 -12.42
C VAL A 194 -9.78 -23.28 -13.72
N GLY A 195 -11.03 -23.65 -13.96
CA GLY A 195 -11.44 -24.41 -15.15
C GLY A 195 -11.64 -25.91 -14.93
N THR A 196 -11.41 -26.38 -13.71
CA THR A 196 -11.71 -27.77 -13.32
C THR A 196 -13.22 -28.01 -13.29
N VAL A 197 -13.67 -29.16 -13.76
CA VAL A 197 -15.03 -29.66 -13.58
C VAL A 197 -15.07 -30.40 -12.26
N LEU A 198 -15.85 -29.91 -11.30
CA LEU A 198 -15.86 -30.40 -9.92
C LEU A 198 -16.81 -31.60 -9.73
N THR A 199 -16.43 -32.54 -8.86
CA THR A 199 -17.34 -33.58 -8.35
C THR A 199 -18.29 -33.00 -7.29
N ASP A 200 -19.28 -33.78 -6.85
CA ASP A 200 -20.22 -33.36 -5.83
C ASP A 200 -19.53 -33.09 -4.49
N GLU A 201 -18.56 -33.89 -4.10
CA GLU A 201 -17.76 -33.72 -2.88
C GLU A 201 -16.89 -32.46 -2.97
N GLN A 202 -16.32 -32.20 -4.14
CA GLN A 202 -15.55 -30.97 -4.40
C GLN A 202 -16.43 -29.71 -4.39
N ILE A 203 -17.67 -29.81 -4.80
CA ILE A 203 -18.64 -28.70 -4.68
C ILE A 203 -18.97 -28.42 -3.21
N ASP A 204 -19.07 -29.46 -2.36
CA ASP A 204 -19.26 -29.26 -0.92
C ASP A 204 -18.04 -28.58 -0.25
N GLU A 205 -16.83 -28.95 -0.67
CA GLU A 205 -15.60 -28.27 -0.26
C GLU A 205 -15.56 -26.81 -0.77
N LEU A 206 -15.99 -26.55 -1.99
CA LEU A 206 -16.12 -25.20 -2.53
C LEU A 206 -17.07 -24.33 -1.71
N HIS A 207 -18.19 -24.89 -1.23
CA HIS A 207 -19.10 -24.19 -0.32
C HIS A 207 -18.44 -23.83 1.02
N ARG A 208 -17.59 -24.69 1.56
CA ARG A 208 -16.85 -24.42 2.77
C ARG A 208 -15.86 -23.27 2.55
N TYR A 209 -15.12 -23.35 1.44
CA TYR A 209 -14.17 -22.32 1.03
C TYR A 209 -14.85 -20.95 0.82
N ASN A 210 -15.96 -20.92 0.07
CA ASN A 210 -16.75 -19.69 -0.14
C ASN A 210 -17.22 -19.05 1.19
N GLU A 211 -17.56 -19.88 2.20
CA GLU A 211 -17.90 -19.39 3.55
C GLU A 211 -16.69 -18.78 4.27
N HIS A 212 -15.52 -19.38 4.11
CA HIS A 212 -14.27 -18.84 4.66
C HIS A 212 -13.99 -17.43 4.10
N ASP A 213 -14.12 -17.23 2.79
CA ASP A 213 -13.88 -15.93 2.15
C ASP A 213 -14.88 -14.86 2.61
N VAL A 214 -16.16 -15.23 2.78
CA VAL A 214 -17.17 -14.32 3.37
C VAL A 214 -16.79 -13.94 4.80
N ILE A 215 -16.39 -14.90 5.63
CA ILE A 215 -15.95 -14.65 7.01
C ILE A 215 -14.71 -13.75 7.03
N ALA A 216 -13.69 -14.04 6.21
CA ALA A 216 -12.50 -13.21 6.10
C ALA A 216 -12.85 -11.76 5.70
N THR A 217 -13.80 -11.60 4.79
CA THR A 217 -14.32 -10.28 4.39
C THR A 217 -15.02 -9.56 5.54
N ILE A 218 -15.79 -10.27 6.37
CA ILE A 218 -16.43 -9.69 7.58
C ILE A 218 -15.36 -9.24 8.58
N PHE A 219 -14.29 -10.01 8.77
CA PHE A 219 -13.17 -9.61 9.62
C PHE A 219 -12.56 -8.27 9.15
N PHE A 220 -12.41 -8.12 7.84
CA PHE A 220 -11.89 -6.87 7.27
C PHE A 220 -12.91 -5.73 7.33
N TYR A 221 -14.21 -6.03 7.16
CA TYR A 221 -15.29 -5.06 7.33
C TYR A 221 -15.30 -4.44 8.73
N VAL A 222 -15.19 -5.26 9.77
CA VAL A 222 -15.15 -4.79 11.17
C VAL A 222 -13.98 -3.81 11.37
N ARG A 223 -12.80 -4.14 10.85
CA ARG A 223 -11.61 -3.27 10.90
C ARG A 223 -11.74 -2.01 10.04
N SER A 224 -12.70 -1.99 9.13
CA SER A 224 -12.96 -0.87 8.22
C SER A 224 -14.07 0.06 8.70
N LEU A 225 -14.72 -0.21 9.82
CA LEU A 225 -15.91 0.52 10.29
C LEU A 225 -15.69 2.03 10.40
N THR A 226 -14.56 2.46 10.96
CA THR A 226 -14.21 3.89 11.03
C THR A 226 -14.18 4.54 9.65
N GLN A 227 -13.59 3.86 8.67
CA GLN A 227 -13.52 4.34 7.28
C GLN A 227 -14.87 4.32 6.58
N ILE A 228 -15.71 3.35 6.91
CA ILE A 228 -17.08 3.24 6.36
C ILE A 228 -17.95 4.36 6.94
N LYS A 229 -17.96 4.56 8.25
CA LYS A 229 -18.71 5.65 8.92
C LYS A 229 -18.33 7.02 8.40
N LEU A 230 -17.02 7.29 8.26
CA LEU A 230 -16.54 8.53 7.64
C LEU A 230 -17.18 8.76 6.27
N ARG A 231 -17.24 7.73 5.41
CA ARG A 231 -17.83 7.83 4.07
C ARG A 231 -19.33 8.03 4.10
N GLU A 232 -20.03 7.40 5.04
CA GLU A 232 -21.46 7.60 5.27
C GLU A 232 -21.76 9.04 5.71
N GLU A 233 -21.01 9.57 6.68
CA GLU A 233 -21.14 10.94 7.18
C GLU A 233 -20.85 11.97 6.09
N LEU A 234 -19.76 11.78 5.35
CA LEU A 234 -19.42 12.65 4.22
C LEU A 234 -20.46 12.55 3.09
N SER A 235 -21.00 11.36 2.84
CA SER A 235 -22.07 11.19 1.84
C SER A 235 -23.32 12.00 2.22
N ASN A 236 -23.68 11.99 3.50
CA ASN A 236 -24.78 12.79 4.01
C ASN A 236 -24.49 14.29 3.95
N THR A 237 -23.27 14.71 4.32
CA THR A 237 -22.85 16.11 4.35
C THR A 237 -22.81 16.73 2.95
N PHE A 238 -22.28 16.01 1.98
CA PHE A 238 -22.05 16.50 0.62
C PHE A 238 -23.13 16.10 -0.39
N GLY A 239 -24.12 15.29 0.01
CA GLY A 239 -25.16 14.80 -0.88
C GLY A 239 -24.66 13.94 -2.04
N LYS A 240 -23.53 13.25 -1.84
CA LYS A 240 -22.85 12.44 -2.85
C LYS A 240 -22.41 11.10 -2.24
N ASN A 241 -22.61 10.01 -2.97
CA ASN A 241 -22.18 8.69 -2.48
C ASN A 241 -20.64 8.56 -2.52
N PHE A 242 -20.01 8.50 -1.35
CA PHE A 242 -18.57 8.29 -1.17
C PHE A 242 -18.19 6.85 -0.81
N LEU A 243 -19.12 5.94 -0.61
CA LEU A 243 -18.88 4.62 -0.06
C LEU A 243 -17.73 3.86 -0.74
N ASN A 244 -17.69 3.90 -2.08
CA ASN A 244 -16.67 3.21 -2.87
C ASN A 244 -15.60 4.17 -3.41
N HIS A 245 -15.36 5.29 -2.74
CA HIS A 245 -14.30 6.22 -3.10
C HIS A 245 -13.05 5.98 -2.26
N SER A 246 -11.90 5.89 -2.92
CA SER A 246 -10.61 5.99 -2.20
C SER A 246 -10.47 7.36 -1.52
N ASN A 247 -9.62 7.46 -0.51
CA ASN A 247 -9.37 8.72 0.18
C ASN A 247 -8.97 9.84 -0.80
N THR A 248 -8.08 9.53 -1.76
CA THR A 248 -7.65 10.49 -2.79
C THR A 248 -8.81 10.99 -3.66
N LYS A 249 -9.71 10.07 -4.07
CA LYS A 249 -10.90 10.45 -4.87
C LYS A 249 -11.88 11.25 -4.03
N MET A 250 -12.12 10.84 -2.80
CA MET A 250 -12.98 11.55 -1.85
C MET A 250 -12.47 12.97 -1.60
N GLY A 251 -11.17 13.11 -1.31
CA GLY A 251 -10.55 14.43 -1.14
C GLY A 251 -10.71 15.33 -2.37
N GLY A 252 -10.49 14.77 -3.57
CA GLY A 252 -10.70 15.50 -4.82
C GLY A 252 -12.15 15.97 -5.01
N ASP A 253 -13.12 15.12 -4.71
CA ASP A 253 -14.54 15.44 -4.81
C ASP A 253 -14.98 16.50 -3.78
N ILE A 254 -14.44 16.45 -2.55
CA ILE A 254 -14.69 17.48 -1.53
C ILE A 254 -14.11 18.81 -1.98
N LEU A 255 -12.87 18.84 -2.48
CA LEU A 255 -12.26 20.06 -2.98
C LEU A 255 -13.05 20.68 -4.13
N ILE A 256 -13.49 19.87 -5.10
CA ILE A 256 -14.34 20.33 -6.22
C ILE A 256 -15.63 20.94 -5.66
N HIS A 257 -16.30 20.27 -4.73
CA HIS A 257 -17.55 20.78 -4.14
C HIS A 257 -17.36 22.14 -3.44
N GLU A 258 -16.31 22.29 -2.64
CA GLU A 258 -16.04 23.57 -1.94
C GLU A 258 -15.67 24.68 -2.93
N CYS A 259 -14.94 24.35 -3.99
CA CYS A 259 -14.62 25.31 -5.05
C CYS A 259 -15.85 25.68 -5.89
N GLU A 260 -16.72 24.72 -6.23
CA GLU A 260 -17.98 25.00 -6.96
C GLU A 260 -18.90 25.92 -6.14
N LYS A 261 -18.97 25.77 -4.80
CA LYS A 261 -19.66 26.73 -3.91
C LYS A 261 -19.10 28.14 -4.01
N ALA A 262 -17.79 28.27 -4.22
CA ALA A 262 -17.13 29.55 -4.43
C ALA A 262 -17.25 30.09 -5.87
N GLY A 263 -18.01 29.41 -6.73
CA GLY A 263 -18.25 29.82 -8.11
C GLY A 263 -17.19 29.39 -9.12
N ILE A 264 -16.29 28.49 -8.75
CA ILE A 264 -15.23 27.98 -9.64
C ILE A 264 -15.79 26.84 -10.49
N GLU A 265 -15.67 26.97 -11.80
CA GLU A 265 -16.17 25.98 -12.75
C GLU A 265 -15.06 25.03 -13.22
N PHE A 266 -15.25 23.75 -13.05
CA PHE A 266 -14.33 22.69 -13.50
C PHE A 266 -14.70 22.07 -14.84
N PHE A 267 -15.87 22.40 -15.38
CA PHE A 267 -16.38 21.76 -16.60
C PHE A 267 -17.06 22.79 -17.49
N ASP A 268 -16.83 22.67 -18.79
CA ASP A 268 -17.59 23.34 -19.84
C ASP A 268 -18.71 22.45 -20.35
N ARG A 269 -19.71 23.07 -20.98
CA ARG A 269 -20.73 22.36 -21.74
C ARG A 269 -20.49 22.55 -23.23
N VAL A 270 -20.02 21.49 -23.89
CA VAL A 270 -19.80 21.47 -25.34
C VAL A 270 -20.74 20.46 -25.96
N ASN A 271 -21.62 20.85 -26.84
CA ASN A 271 -22.62 19.97 -27.50
C ASN A 271 -23.44 19.15 -26.47
N ASN A 272 -23.92 19.77 -25.40
CA ASN A 272 -24.62 19.15 -24.28
C ASN A 272 -23.81 18.09 -23.50
N LYS A 273 -22.52 17.94 -23.76
CA LYS A 273 -21.63 17.07 -22.99
C LYS A 273 -20.80 17.89 -22.01
N ARG A 274 -20.64 17.35 -20.82
CA ARG A 274 -19.77 17.92 -19.77
C ARG A 274 -18.31 17.58 -20.13
N VAL A 275 -17.50 18.62 -20.40
CA VAL A 275 -16.08 18.50 -20.77
C VAL A 275 -15.25 19.14 -19.67
N LYS A 276 -14.21 18.45 -19.22
CA LYS A 276 -13.30 18.95 -18.17
C LYS A 276 -12.53 20.17 -18.67
N ARG A 277 -12.42 21.19 -17.82
CA ARG A 277 -11.44 22.26 -17.98
C ARG A 277 -10.09 21.76 -17.52
N GLN A 278 -9.06 21.99 -18.31
CA GLN A 278 -7.68 21.56 -18.04
C GLN A 278 -6.71 22.53 -18.73
N THR A 279 -5.55 22.74 -18.12
CA THR A 279 -4.45 23.47 -18.76
C THR A 279 -3.44 22.47 -19.32
N ILE A 280 -3.44 22.33 -20.64
CA ILE A 280 -2.47 21.49 -21.36
C ILE A 280 -1.33 22.38 -21.83
N ARG A 281 -0.08 21.99 -21.52
CA ARG A 281 1.11 22.74 -21.87
C ARG A 281 2.01 21.94 -22.79
N PRO A 282 2.38 22.48 -23.96
CA PRO A 282 3.34 21.82 -24.86
C PRO A 282 4.75 21.83 -24.26
N SER A 283 5.07 22.84 -23.46
CA SER A 283 6.35 22.95 -22.74
C SER A 283 6.21 23.83 -21.50
N ILE A 284 7.14 23.70 -20.57
CA ILE A 284 7.21 24.48 -19.33
C ILE A 284 8.64 25.00 -19.18
N ASN A 285 8.79 26.31 -19.10
CA ASN A 285 10.04 26.95 -18.70
C ASN A 285 10.16 26.88 -17.18
N LEU A 286 11.10 26.11 -16.64
CA LEU A 286 11.26 25.93 -15.20
C LEU A 286 11.75 27.19 -14.49
N GLY A 287 12.45 28.08 -15.19
CA GLY A 287 12.85 29.39 -14.66
C GLY A 287 11.67 30.26 -14.25
N GLU A 288 10.53 30.15 -14.97
CA GLU A 288 9.28 30.85 -14.62
C GLU A 288 8.54 30.22 -13.42
N CYS A 289 8.89 29.00 -13.05
CA CYS A 289 8.28 28.30 -11.91
C CYS A 289 8.98 28.65 -10.60
N ILE A 290 10.26 29.06 -10.63
CA ILE A 290 11.07 29.36 -9.45
C ILE A 290 10.71 30.75 -8.93
N PHE A 291 10.49 30.90 -7.63
CA PHE A 291 10.17 32.21 -7.05
C PHE A 291 11.35 33.18 -7.18
N PRO A 292 11.09 34.48 -7.46
CA PRO A 292 12.15 35.46 -7.69
C PRO A 292 13.08 35.71 -6.51
N TYR A 293 12.64 35.40 -5.29
CA TYR A 293 13.43 35.57 -4.09
C TYR A 293 14.31 34.36 -3.73
N VAL A 294 14.19 33.24 -4.45
CA VAL A 294 15.03 32.04 -4.24
C VAL A 294 16.43 32.33 -4.77
N ARG A 295 17.37 32.38 -3.85
CA ARG A 295 18.81 32.65 -4.11
C ARG A 295 19.66 31.87 -3.15
N PHE A 296 20.88 31.56 -3.55
CA PHE A 296 21.85 30.86 -2.74
C PHE A 296 23.22 31.55 -2.79
N GLU A 297 23.90 31.58 -1.67
CA GLU A 297 25.31 31.98 -1.56
C GLU A 297 26.23 30.76 -1.79
N ARG A 298 25.76 29.56 -1.38
CA ARG A 298 26.47 28.30 -1.61
C ARG A 298 26.42 27.92 -3.09
N PRO A 299 27.59 27.76 -3.74
CA PRO A 299 27.68 27.47 -5.16
C PRO A 299 27.01 26.14 -5.54
N GLU A 300 26.96 25.15 -4.63
CA GLU A 300 26.37 23.84 -4.86
C GLU A 300 24.84 23.95 -5.06
N PHE A 301 24.16 24.71 -4.21
CA PHE A 301 22.71 24.93 -4.34
C PHE A 301 22.39 25.91 -5.47
N GLU A 302 23.22 26.96 -5.67
CA GLU A 302 23.05 27.90 -6.76
C GLU A 302 23.23 27.21 -8.14
N ALA A 303 24.17 26.26 -8.26
CA ALA A 303 24.32 25.46 -9.47
C ALA A 303 23.06 24.65 -9.80
N VAL A 304 22.41 24.04 -8.79
CA VAL A 304 21.15 23.32 -8.97
C VAL A 304 20.04 24.28 -9.41
N ARG A 305 19.88 25.42 -8.71
CA ARG A 305 18.87 26.44 -9.06
C ARG A 305 19.08 26.95 -10.49
N ALA A 306 20.30 27.33 -10.86
CA ALA A 306 20.63 27.83 -12.19
C ALA A 306 20.39 26.78 -13.28
N LEU A 307 20.79 25.52 -13.03
CA LEU A 307 20.52 24.41 -13.94
C LEU A 307 19.02 24.21 -14.16
N LEU A 308 18.23 24.22 -13.10
CA LEU A 308 16.77 24.07 -13.19
C LEU A 308 16.16 25.30 -13.94
N ALA A 309 16.58 26.52 -13.60
CA ALA A 309 16.09 27.75 -14.24
C ALA A 309 16.39 27.80 -15.76
N SER A 310 17.46 27.16 -16.21
CA SER A 310 17.84 27.11 -17.64
C SER A 310 17.04 26.12 -18.48
N LYS A 311 16.25 25.23 -17.83
CA LYS A 311 15.55 24.14 -18.53
C LYS A 311 14.16 24.53 -19.00
N THR A 312 13.85 24.13 -20.23
CA THR A 312 12.47 24.03 -20.75
C THR A 312 12.16 22.56 -20.97
N ILE A 313 11.08 22.08 -20.38
CA ILE A 313 10.68 20.67 -20.39
C ILE A 313 9.36 20.48 -21.13
N THR A 314 9.16 19.29 -21.72
CA THR A 314 7.89 18.85 -22.34
C THR A 314 7.17 17.82 -21.47
N GLU A 315 7.90 17.19 -20.54
CA GLU A 315 7.38 16.21 -19.57
C GLU A 315 7.94 16.47 -18.19
N THR A 316 7.13 16.31 -17.16
CA THR A 316 7.57 16.47 -15.74
C THR A 316 8.37 15.27 -15.25
N LYS A 317 8.21 14.11 -15.90
CA LYS A 317 8.88 12.87 -15.52
C LYS A 317 10.37 12.95 -15.85
N GLY A 318 11.21 12.61 -14.87
CA GLY A 318 12.67 12.53 -15.05
C GLY A 318 13.43 13.85 -14.96
N VAL A 319 12.76 14.98 -14.69
CA VAL A 319 13.38 16.31 -14.53
C VAL A 319 14.52 16.31 -13.51
N PHE A 320 14.34 15.60 -12.42
CA PHE A 320 15.29 15.53 -11.29
C PHE A 320 16.21 14.30 -11.34
N LYS A 321 16.17 13.50 -12.43
CA LYS A 321 16.97 12.27 -12.49
C LYS A 321 18.46 12.56 -12.33
N GLY A 322 19.08 12.04 -11.25
CA GLY A 322 20.48 12.20 -10.94
C GLY A 322 20.88 13.58 -10.41
N LEU A 323 19.91 14.48 -10.19
CA LEU A 323 20.18 15.82 -9.67
C LEU A 323 20.44 15.78 -8.16
N ASN A 324 21.57 16.28 -7.75
CA ASN A 324 21.96 16.38 -6.35
C ASN A 324 22.93 17.56 -6.12
N ALA A 325 23.07 17.98 -4.87
CA ALA A 325 24.09 18.88 -4.38
C ALA A 325 24.81 18.20 -3.20
N ASP A 326 26.14 18.27 -3.17
CA ASP A 326 26.94 17.82 -2.04
C ASP A 326 27.40 19.05 -1.26
N VAL A 327 26.87 19.23 -0.04
CA VAL A 327 27.13 20.39 0.78
C VAL A 327 27.64 19.93 2.14
N ASP A 328 28.89 20.27 2.44
CA ASP A 328 29.60 19.90 3.67
C ASP A 328 29.59 18.38 3.94
N GLY A 329 29.64 17.56 2.87
CA GLY A 329 29.68 16.11 2.94
C GLY A 329 28.30 15.44 3.06
N LEU A 330 27.22 16.23 3.14
CA LEU A 330 25.85 15.71 3.07
C LEU A 330 25.29 15.90 1.65
N LYS A 331 24.78 14.81 1.08
CA LYS A 331 24.28 14.80 -0.29
C LYS A 331 22.77 14.99 -0.35
N TYR A 332 22.33 16.09 -0.95
CA TYR A 332 20.94 16.45 -1.15
C TYR A 332 20.46 15.98 -2.51
N TYR A 333 19.56 15.02 -2.56
CA TYR A 333 18.96 14.48 -3.78
C TYR A 333 17.63 15.19 -4.06
N PHE A 334 17.48 15.73 -5.26
CA PHE A 334 16.27 16.38 -5.72
C PHE A 334 15.36 15.36 -6.41
N GLY A 335 14.10 15.38 -6.08
CA GLY A 335 13.10 14.41 -6.59
C GLY A 335 11.73 15.00 -6.86
N THR A 336 10.89 14.24 -7.58
CA THR A 336 9.48 14.64 -7.82
C THR A 336 8.67 14.70 -6.53
N GLY A 337 9.02 13.93 -5.51
CA GLY A 337 8.34 13.90 -4.20
C GLY A 337 8.85 14.95 -3.23
N GLY A 338 10.02 15.51 -3.44
CA GLY A 338 10.70 16.43 -2.53
C GLY A 338 12.21 16.21 -2.49
N ILE A 339 12.88 16.92 -1.61
CA ILE A 339 14.31 16.78 -1.34
C ILE A 339 14.56 15.66 -0.34
N HIS A 340 15.65 14.92 -0.48
CA HIS A 340 16.09 13.91 0.47
C HIS A 340 17.58 14.00 0.69
N ALA A 341 17.97 14.14 1.94
CA ALA A 341 19.35 14.02 2.41
C ALA A 341 19.34 13.36 3.78
N SER A 342 20.32 12.53 4.09
CA SER A 342 20.48 11.95 5.41
C SER A 342 21.91 11.55 5.65
N VAL A 343 22.38 11.68 6.86
CA VAL A 343 23.53 10.92 7.34
C VAL A 343 23.16 9.43 7.33
N GLU A 344 24.15 8.58 7.22
CA GLU A 344 23.94 7.12 7.20
C GLU A 344 24.68 6.45 8.35
N SER A 345 24.03 5.43 8.96
CA SER A 345 24.61 4.60 10.02
C SER A 345 25.18 5.41 11.19
N ARG A 346 24.38 6.34 11.71
CA ARG A 346 24.78 7.22 12.83
C ARG A 346 23.73 7.26 13.93
N ILE A 347 24.23 7.48 15.15
CA ILE A 347 23.42 7.73 16.35
C ILE A 347 23.71 9.16 16.82
N PHE A 348 22.66 9.90 17.11
CA PHE A 348 22.72 11.20 17.78
C PHE A 348 22.01 11.15 19.12
N GLU A 349 22.58 11.81 20.10
CA GLU A 349 22.00 11.96 21.45
C GLU A 349 22.05 13.41 21.88
N SER A 350 20.89 13.94 22.27
CA SER A 350 20.82 15.23 22.95
C SER A 350 21.50 15.14 24.31
N ASN A 351 22.33 16.12 24.65
CA ASN A 351 23.11 16.14 25.85
C ASN A 351 23.16 17.56 26.44
N GLU A 352 24.05 17.80 27.38
CA GLU A 352 24.21 19.13 27.99
C GLU A 352 24.68 20.21 27.01
N THR A 353 25.39 19.81 25.93
CA THR A 353 25.99 20.75 24.97
C THR A 353 25.19 20.87 23.68
N HIS A 354 24.48 19.83 23.27
CA HIS A 354 23.78 19.77 21.97
C HIS A 354 22.36 19.24 22.10
N GLN A 355 21.51 19.65 21.15
CA GLN A 355 20.12 19.25 21.02
C GLN A 355 19.81 18.80 19.60
N ILE A 356 19.01 17.72 19.45
CA ILE A 356 18.43 17.32 18.17
C ILE A 356 17.12 18.07 17.97
N ILE A 357 17.02 18.82 16.90
CA ILE A 357 15.83 19.61 16.54
C ILE A 357 15.36 19.22 15.16
N ASP A 358 14.05 18.99 15.04
CA ASP A 358 13.34 18.68 13.80
C ASP A 358 12.35 19.81 13.53
N VAL A 359 12.36 20.36 12.33
CA VAL A 359 11.42 21.41 11.92
C VAL A 359 10.74 20.99 10.62
N ASP A 360 9.43 20.81 10.67
CA ASP A 360 8.59 20.42 9.55
C ASP A 360 7.67 21.58 9.13
N VAL A 361 7.46 21.75 7.84
CA VAL A 361 6.55 22.79 7.32
C VAL A 361 5.10 22.34 7.45
N ALA A 362 4.31 23.10 8.18
CA ALA A 362 2.89 22.82 8.38
C ALA A 362 2.09 22.78 7.06
N SER A 363 1.55 21.61 6.69
CA SER A 363 0.79 21.42 5.44
C SER A 363 1.50 22.01 4.21
N PHE A 364 2.75 21.64 4.00
CA PHE A 364 3.71 22.31 3.11
C PHE A 364 3.15 22.65 1.73
N TYR A 365 2.84 21.67 0.89
CA TYR A 365 2.42 21.92 -0.50
C TYR A 365 1.09 22.69 -0.61
N PRO A 366 0.06 22.43 0.20
CA PRO A 366 -1.12 23.26 0.27
C PRO A 366 -0.80 24.72 0.62
N ASN A 367 -0.04 24.98 1.69
CA ASN A 367 0.29 26.34 2.09
C ASN A 367 1.21 27.05 1.10
N LEU A 368 2.13 26.32 0.46
CA LEU A 368 2.96 26.87 -0.61
C LEU A 368 2.09 27.40 -1.76
N ALA A 369 1.05 26.65 -2.15
CA ALA A 369 0.10 27.08 -3.16
C ALA A 369 -0.74 28.27 -2.70
N ILE A 370 -1.31 28.22 -1.49
CA ILE A 370 -2.18 29.26 -0.93
C ILE A 370 -1.42 30.59 -0.77
N LYS A 371 -0.26 30.55 -0.10
CA LYS A 371 0.50 31.77 0.25
C LYS A 371 1.14 32.44 -0.96
N ASN A 372 1.53 31.66 -1.97
CA ASN A 372 2.11 32.20 -3.21
C ASN A 372 1.10 32.30 -4.36
N ARG A 373 -0.20 32.11 -4.08
CA ARG A 373 -1.29 32.25 -5.05
C ARG A 373 -1.10 31.36 -6.29
N LEU A 374 -0.49 30.16 -6.10
CA LEU A 374 -0.32 29.20 -7.19
C LEU A 374 -1.62 28.45 -7.45
N HIS A 375 -1.98 28.35 -8.70
CA HIS A 375 -3.20 27.67 -9.15
C HIS A 375 -3.01 27.12 -10.56
N ALA A 376 -3.81 26.13 -10.93
CA ALA A 376 -3.92 25.76 -12.33
C ALA A 376 -4.56 26.93 -13.12
N GLU A 377 -3.98 27.30 -14.26
CA GLU A 377 -4.35 28.50 -14.99
C GLU A 377 -5.84 28.57 -15.31
N HIS A 378 -6.46 27.46 -15.71
CA HIS A 378 -7.88 27.39 -16.04
C HIS A 378 -8.83 27.59 -14.85
N LEU A 379 -8.34 27.47 -13.60
CA LEU A 379 -9.14 27.66 -12.38
C LEU A 379 -9.12 29.12 -11.90
N GLY A 380 -8.16 29.92 -12.36
CA GLY A 380 -7.99 31.30 -11.96
C GLY A 380 -7.57 31.51 -10.50
N VAL A 381 -7.25 32.77 -10.16
CA VAL A 381 -6.73 33.14 -8.84
C VAL A 381 -7.75 32.95 -7.70
N GLU A 382 -9.04 32.97 -8.01
CA GLU A 382 -10.13 32.78 -7.06
C GLU A 382 -10.10 31.37 -6.43
N PHE A 383 -9.53 30.41 -7.15
CA PHE A 383 -9.26 29.08 -6.61
C PHE A 383 -8.44 29.13 -5.32
N CYS A 384 -7.46 30.03 -5.21
CA CYS A 384 -6.63 30.11 -4.00
C CYS A 384 -7.44 30.51 -2.77
N ASN A 385 -8.49 31.36 -2.92
CA ASN A 385 -9.37 31.75 -1.82
C ASN A 385 -10.21 30.55 -1.34
N ALA A 386 -10.80 29.80 -2.29
CA ALA A 386 -11.56 28.60 -1.96
C ALA A 386 -10.67 27.52 -1.30
N TYR A 387 -9.46 27.35 -1.82
CA TYR A 387 -8.48 26.40 -1.29
C TYR A 387 -8.01 26.75 0.12
N GLU A 388 -7.80 28.05 0.40
CA GLU A 388 -7.52 28.56 1.75
C GLU A 388 -8.72 28.34 2.70
N GLY A 389 -9.95 28.48 2.20
CA GLY A 389 -11.18 28.14 2.94
C GLY A 389 -11.20 26.67 3.37
N VAL A 390 -10.84 25.76 2.48
CA VAL A 390 -10.69 24.32 2.77
C VAL A 390 -9.63 24.07 3.86
N TYR A 391 -8.51 24.80 3.82
CA TYR A 391 -7.47 24.70 4.85
C TYR A 391 -7.97 25.16 6.22
N HIS A 392 -8.69 26.27 6.32
CA HIS A 392 -9.28 26.76 7.57
C HIS A 392 -10.37 25.82 8.10
N THR A 393 -11.20 25.26 7.22
CA THR A 393 -12.19 24.24 7.59
C THR A 393 -11.51 23.01 8.21
N ARG A 394 -10.41 22.53 7.62
CA ARG A 394 -9.62 21.44 8.21
C ARG A 394 -9.15 21.78 9.64
N LYS A 395 -8.62 22.99 9.85
CA LYS A 395 -8.12 23.42 11.18
C LYS A 395 -9.24 23.56 12.24
N SER A 396 -10.50 23.68 11.83
CA SER A 396 -11.64 23.73 12.77
C SER A 396 -11.99 22.36 13.35
N TYR A 397 -11.55 21.25 12.73
CA TYR A 397 -11.73 19.90 13.23
C TYR A 397 -10.56 19.44 14.09
N PRO A 398 -10.79 18.64 15.15
CA PRO A 398 -9.73 18.07 15.97
C PRO A 398 -8.72 17.29 15.13
N LYS A 399 -7.41 17.45 15.44
CA LYS A 399 -6.35 16.66 14.77
C LYS A 399 -6.60 15.15 15.04
N GLY A 400 -6.63 14.34 14.00
CA GLY A 400 -6.93 12.92 14.09
C GLY A 400 -8.41 12.55 13.90
N SER A 401 -9.34 13.52 13.86
CA SER A 401 -10.73 13.22 13.54
C SER A 401 -10.89 12.79 12.07
N PRO A 402 -11.92 12.00 11.75
CA PRO A 402 -12.20 11.59 10.36
C PRO A 402 -12.38 12.76 9.41
N GLU A 403 -13.05 13.84 9.83
CA GLU A 403 -13.25 15.05 9.03
C GLU A 403 -11.92 15.76 8.78
N ASN A 404 -11.06 15.92 9.81
CA ASN A 404 -9.73 16.49 9.63
C ASN A 404 -8.91 15.68 8.61
N ALA A 405 -9.01 14.35 8.65
CA ALA A 405 -8.37 13.46 7.69
C ALA A 405 -8.94 13.64 6.26
N ALA A 406 -10.27 13.73 6.11
CA ALA A 406 -10.91 13.95 4.82
C ALA A 406 -10.50 15.30 4.18
N TYR A 407 -10.50 16.37 4.95
CA TYR A 407 -10.04 17.68 4.48
C TYR A 407 -8.53 17.74 4.23
N LYS A 408 -7.72 16.92 4.95
CA LYS A 408 -6.30 16.72 4.63
C LYS A 408 -6.13 16.12 3.23
N GLU A 409 -6.92 15.09 2.90
CA GLU A 409 -6.91 14.50 1.58
C GLU A 409 -7.41 15.49 0.51
N ALA A 410 -8.40 16.34 0.82
CA ALA A 410 -8.87 17.39 -0.08
C ALA A 410 -7.76 18.39 -0.43
N LEU A 411 -6.97 18.80 0.56
CA LEU A 411 -5.84 19.70 0.34
C LEU A 411 -4.73 19.02 -0.49
N ASN A 412 -4.44 17.74 -0.23
CA ASN A 412 -3.43 17.02 -0.98
C ASN A 412 -3.86 16.67 -2.42
N ALA A 413 -5.16 16.57 -2.67
CA ALA A 413 -5.74 16.20 -3.97
C ALA A 413 -5.37 17.16 -5.09
N ASN A 414 -5.26 18.48 -4.82
CA ASN A 414 -4.88 19.47 -5.81
C ASN A 414 -3.49 19.15 -6.40
N TYR A 415 -2.45 19.11 -5.55
CA TYR A 415 -1.10 18.81 -6.00
C TYR A 415 -1.00 17.39 -6.58
N GLY A 416 -1.52 16.38 -5.88
CA GLY A 416 -1.44 14.98 -6.30
C GLY A 416 -2.10 14.69 -7.65
N ASN A 417 -3.08 15.49 -8.05
CA ASN A 417 -3.81 15.34 -9.31
C ASN A 417 -3.42 16.38 -10.39
N SER A 418 -2.56 17.34 -10.08
CA SER A 418 -2.20 18.42 -11.00
C SER A 418 -1.36 17.99 -12.21
N ASN A 419 -0.81 16.77 -12.18
CA ASN A 419 -0.08 16.15 -13.29
C ASN A 419 -0.82 14.93 -13.86
N ASN A 420 -2.08 14.72 -13.53
CA ASN A 420 -2.89 13.61 -14.00
C ASN A 420 -3.79 14.05 -15.16
N ALA A 421 -3.59 13.48 -16.35
CA ALA A 421 -4.36 13.79 -17.57
C ALA A 421 -5.88 13.61 -17.43
N TYR A 422 -6.32 12.80 -16.46
CA TYR A 422 -7.74 12.57 -16.20
C TYR A 422 -8.33 13.50 -15.13
N SER A 423 -7.51 14.36 -14.52
CA SER A 423 -7.92 15.25 -13.43
C SER A 423 -8.42 16.60 -13.97
N VAL A 424 -9.39 17.20 -13.27
CA VAL A 424 -9.81 18.59 -13.46
C VAL A 424 -8.80 19.60 -12.89
N PHE A 425 -7.79 19.15 -12.16
CA PHE A 425 -6.72 19.98 -11.62
C PHE A 425 -5.48 20.00 -12.52
N LEU A 426 -5.53 19.38 -13.70
CA LEU A 426 -4.36 19.24 -14.57
C LEU A 426 -3.79 20.61 -14.99
N ASP A 427 -2.62 20.93 -14.48
CA ASP A 427 -1.68 21.92 -14.96
C ASP A 427 -0.25 21.54 -14.54
N PRO A 428 0.55 20.96 -15.42
CA PRO A 428 1.91 20.54 -15.07
C PRO A 428 2.84 21.68 -14.62
N LYS A 429 2.57 22.94 -15.01
CA LYS A 429 3.32 24.11 -14.52
C LYS A 429 3.07 24.32 -13.03
N PHE A 430 1.81 24.20 -12.60
CA PHE A 430 1.47 24.24 -11.17
C PHE A 430 2.24 23.16 -10.38
N THR A 431 2.25 21.90 -10.89
CA THR A 431 3.02 20.80 -10.28
C THR A 431 4.49 21.17 -10.11
N MET A 432 5.11 21.67 -11.19
CA MET A 432 6.54 22.03 -11.16
C MET A 432 6.80 23.23 -10.25
N SER A 433 5.93 24.22 -10.19
CA SER A 433 6.07 25.37 -9.29
C SER A 433 6.07 24.94 -7.81
N ILE A 434 5.19 24.02 -7.43
CA ILE A 434 5.18 23.46 -6.07
C ILE A 434 6.46 22.64 -5.79
N THR A 435 6.79 21.71 -6.68
CA THR A 435 7.90 20.78 -6.46
C THR A 435 9.26 21.49 -6.42
N LEU A 436 9.50 22.44 -7.33
CA LEU A 436 10.75 23.20 -7.39
C LEU A 436 10.94 24.08 -6.16
N ASN A 437 9.93 24.90 -5.87
CA ASN A 437 10.05 25.85 -4.75
C ASN A 437 10.08 25.14 -3.40
N GLY A 438 9.29 24.06 -3.21
CA GLY A 438 9.33 23.29 -1.97
C GLY A 438 10.75 22.84 -1.63
N GLN A 439 11.46 22.24 -2.58
CA GLN A 439 12.84 21.79 -2.38
C GLN A 439 13.82 22.94 -2.19
N LEU A 440 13.75 23.97 -3.04
CA LEU A 440 14.67 25.09 -2.99
C LEU A 440 14.48 25.94 -1.72
N LEU A 441 13.26 26.11 -1.22
CA LEU A 441 13.00 26.84 0.02
C LEU A 441 13.60 26.12 1.25
N LEU A 442 13.51 24.79 1.30
CA LEU A 442 14.19 24.02 2.35
C LEU A 442 15.72 24.16 2.24
N CYS A 443 16.29 24.14 1.01
CA CYS A 443 17.70 24.40 0.82
C CYS A 443 18.13 25.81 1.30
N MET A 444 17.27 26.83 1.15
CA MET A 444 17.55 28.16 1.71
C MET A 444 17.62 28.15 3.23
N LEU A 445 16.76 27.38 3.90
CA LEU A 445 16.85 27.22 5.35
C LEU A 445 18.11 26.47 5.77
N VAL A 446 18.42 25.36 5.07
CA VAL A 446 19.66 24.57 5.27
C VAL A 446 20.88 25.46 5.15
N GLU A 447 20.97 26.27 4.09
CA GLU A 447 22.12 27.15 3.84
C GLU A 447 22.41 28.10 4.99
N GLN A 448 21.37 28.62 5.65
CA GLN A 448 21.50 29.50 6.81
C GLN A 448 21.82 28.73 8.10
N MET A 449 21.37 27.49 8.23
CA MET A 449 21.66 26.66 9.39
C MET A 449 23.11 26.19 9.44
N ILE A 450 23.68 25.76 8.32
CA ILE A 450 25.03 25.17 8.27
C ILE A 450 26.17 26.16 8.55
N ILE A 451 25.92 27.47 8.53
CA ILE A 451 26.94 28.46 8.91
C ILE A 451 27.08 28.61 10.44
N ILE A 452 26.17 28.04 11.21
CA ILE A 452 26.22 28.06 12.67
C ILE A 452 27.36 27.15 13.16
N PRO A 453 28.32 27.67 13.97
CA PRO A 453 29.42 26.84 14.42
C PRO A 453 28.97 25.64 15.24
N GLY A 454 29.45 24.45 14.82
CA GLY A 454 29.12 23.18 15.51
C GLY A 454 27.74 22.61 15.21
N LEU A 455 26.93 23.27 14.38
CA LEU A 455 25.68 22.68 13.90
C LEU A 455 25.97 21.64 12.83
N GLU A 456 25.34 20.47 12.95
CA GLU A 456 25.40 19.40 11.96
C GLU A 456 24.00 19.09 11.42
N MET A 457 23.84 19.09 10.09
CA MET A 457 22.62 18.63 9.44
C MET A 457 22.50 17.11 9.52
N ILE A 458 21.38 16.62 10.01
CA ILE A 458 21.09 15.18 10.12
C ILE A 458 20.31 14.70 8.89
N GLN A 459 19.20 15.36 8.59
CA GLN A 459 18.29 14.99 7.48
C GLN A 459 17.66 16.22 6.86
N ALA A 460 17.31 16.09 5.56
CA ALA A 460 16.27 16.88 4.90
C ALA A 460 15.33 15.89 4.23
N ASN A 461 14.03 15.95 4.54
CA ASN A 461 13.09 14.96 4.07
C ASN A 461 11.76 15.61 3.68
N THR A 462 11.57 15.82 2.40
CA THR A 462 10.36 16.32 1.73
C THR A 462 9.81 17.63 2.26
N ASP A 463 9.45 17.72 3.52
CA ASP A 463 8.73 18.82 4.19
C ASP A 463 9.44 19.40 5.43
N GLY A 464 10.61 18.87 5.77
CA GLY A 464 11.33 19.34 6.95
C GLY A 464 12.83 19.08 6.90
N ILE A 465 13.51 19.59 7.92
CA ILE A 465 14.92 19.39 8.17
C ILE A 465 15.16 19.02 9.63
N THR A 466 16.11 18.11 9.86
CA THR A 466 16.57 17.73 11.20
C THR A 466 18.04 18.08 11.35
N TYR A 467 18.41 18.67 12.47
CA TYR A 467 19.77 19.07 12.74
C TYR A 467 20.17 18.87 14.21
N TYR A 468 21.47 18.73 14.44
CA TYR A 468 22.11 18.63 15.74
C TYR A 468 22.78 19.95 16.06
N CYS A 469 22.30 20.69 17.06
CA CYS A 469 22.66 22.08 17.31
C CYS A 469 23.27 22.23 18.68
N PRO A 470 24.39 22.98 18.82
CA PRO A 470 24.88 23.43 20.14
C PRO A 470 23.78 24.25 20.83
N ARG A 471 23.52 23.95 22.11
CA ARG A 471 22.43 24.58 22.89
C ARG A 471 22.52 26.09 22.93
N GLU A 472 23.73 26.65 22.91
CA GLU A 472 23.96 28.11 22.89
C GLU A 472 23.41 28.78 21.61
N TYR A 473 23.25 28.04 20.51
CA TYR A 473 22.72 28.57 19.23
C TYR A 473 21.26 28.22 18.95
N ILE A 474 20.54 27.56 19.86
CA ILE A 474 19.13 27.16 19.62
C ILE A 474 18.25 28.40 19.33
N GLU A 475 18.41 29.49 20.13
CA GLU A 475 17.63 30.68 19.85
C GLU A 475 18.02 31.35 18.52
N HIS A 476 19.27 31.17 18.07
CA HIS A 476 19.69 31.64 16.76
C HIS A 476 19.02 30.81 15.64
N THR A 477 18.98 29.49 15.78
CA THR A 477 18.25 28.63 14.79
C THR A 477 16.78 28.97 14.76
N ARG A 478 16.14 29.22 15.90
CA ARG A 478 14.73 29.69 15.96
C ARG A 478 14.53 31.04 15.29
N ALA A 479 15.50 31.97 15.43
CA ALA A 479 15.45 33.24 14.71
C ALA A 479 15.56 33.05 13.20
N LEU A 480 16.41 32.12 12.72
CA LEU A 480 16.49 31.75 11.30
C LEU A 480 15.21 31.08 10.80
N CYS A 481 14.58 30.22 11.59
CA CYS A 481 13.25 29.67 11.28
C CYS A 481 12.22 30.80 11.14
N LYS A 482 12.20 31.76 12.06
CA LYS A 482 11.29 32.92 11.98
C LYS A 482 11.57 33.82 10.77
N TRP A 483 12.82 34.05 10.44
CA TRP A 483 13.19 34.75 9.21
C TRP A 483 12.67 34.00 7.97
N TRP A 484 12.85 32.69 7.91
CA TRP A 484 12.38 31.87 6.81
C TRP A 484 10.85 31.85 6.70
N GLU A 485 10.13 31.75 7.83
CA GLU A 485 8.67 31.85 7.90
C GLU A 485 8.16 33.20 7.37
N GLN A 486 8.83 34.30 7.74
CA GLN A 486 8.48 35.64 7.26
C GLN A 486 8.73 35.80 5.77
N LEU A 487 9.83 35.24 5.26
CA LEU A 487 10.17 35.30 3.86
C LEU A 487 9.21 34.47 2.98
N THR A 488 8.83 33.30 3.44
CA THR A 488 8.04 32.31 2.68
C THR A 488 6.55 32.40 2.96
N CYS A 489 6.14 33.07 4.02
CA CYS A 489 4.78 33.06 4.58
C CYS A 489 4.29 31.65 4.99
N LEU A 490 5.21 30.70 5.20
CA LEU A 490 4.93 29.34 5.67
C LEU A 490 5.16 29.25 7.18
N GLU A 491 4.65 28.20 7.82
CA GLU A 491 4.75 27.96 9.26
C GLU A 491 5.58 26.69 9.50
N LEU A 492 6.52 26.75 10.45
CA LEU A 492 7.34 25.61 10.87
C LEU A 492 6.83 25.06 12.22
N GLU A 493 6.71 23.75 12.31
CA GLU A 493 6.42 23.02 13.54
C GLU A 493 7.74 22.42 14.06
N GLU A 494 8.18 22.81 15.28
CA GLU A 494 9.41 22.30 15.91
C GLU A 494 9.10 21.07 16.75
N ALA A 495 9.90 20.02 16.62
CA ALA A 495 9.97 18.88 17.51
C ALA A 495 11.40 18.69 18.02
N GLN A 496 11.54 18.11 19.23
CA GLN A 496 12.83 17.84 19.83
C GLN A 496 12.95 16.35 20.14
N TYR A 497 14.11 15.79 19.78
CA TYR A 497 14.41 14.39 20.04
C TYR A 497 15.52 14.25 21.08
N SER A 498 15.35 13.29 21.98
CA SER A 498 16.42 12.88 22.91
C SER A 498 17.48 12.05 22.21
N ARG A 499 17.06 11.15 21.29
CA ARG A 499 17.95 10.29 20.51
C ARG A 499 17.43 10.04 19.11
N MET A 500 18.34 9.85 18.17
CA MET A 500 18.02 9.36 16.83
C MET A 500 18.99 8.25 16.39
N PHE A 501 18.45 7.16 15.92
CA PHE A 501 19.15 5.99 15.39
C PHE A 501 18.88 5.93 13.89
N ILE A 502 19.83 6.37 13.07
CA ILE A 502 19.62 6.61 11.65
C ILE A 502 20.41 5.61 10.84
N ARG A 503 19.75 4.65 10.22
CA ARG A 503 20.37 3.76 9.24
C ARG A 503 20.53 4.45 7.89
N ASP A 504 19.44 5.04 7.40
CA ASP A 504 19.35 5.81 6.16
C ASP A 504 18.11 6.74 6.21
N VAL A 505 17.92 7.58 5.18
CA VAL A 505 16.79 8.54 5.09
C VAL A 505 15.41 7.89 5.22
N ASN A 506 15.26 6.63 4.85
CA ASN A 506 14.00 5.90 4.86
C ASN A 506 13.84 4.95 6.07
N SER A 507 14.87 4.83 6.92
CA SER A 507 14.90 3.84 8.00
C SER A 507 15.62 4.40 9.21
N TYR A 508 14.84 4.88 10.19
CA TYR A 508 15.35 5.43 11.44
C TYR A 508 14.35 5.29 12.60
N ILE A 509 14.87 5.38 13.83
CA ILE A 509 14.08 5.56 15.04
C ILE A 509 14.44 6.93 15.60
N ALA A 510 13.44 7.72 16.02
CA ALA A 510 13.63 8.96 16.77
C ALA A 510 12.82 8.89 18.06
N GLU A 511 13.46 9.19 19.18
CA GLU A 511 12.85 9.26 20.50
C GLU A 511 12.56 10.72 20.85
N TYR A 512 11.29 11.06 21.10
CA TYR A 512 10.91 12.42 21.49
C TYR A 512 11.39 12.75 22.90
N GLU A 513 11.77 14.00 23.16
CA GLU A 513 12.14 14.44 24.51
C GLU A 513 11.01 14.23 25.54
N GLY A 514 9.76 14.36 25.12
CA GLY A 514 8.57 14.10 25.92
C GLY A 514 8.19 12.63 26.08
N GLY A 515 9.00 11.72 25.54
CA GLY A 515 8.71 10.29 25.47
C GLY A 515 7.95 9.90 24.20
N GLY A 516 8.00 8.62 23.85
CA GLY A 516 7.44 8.07 22.63
C GLY A 516 8.47 7.96 21.51
N LEU A 517 8.20 7.07 20.56
CA LEU A 517 9.10 6.73 19.45
C LEU A 517 8.43 7.00 18.10
N LYS A 518 9.19 7.61 17.19
CA LYS A 518 8.88 7.72 15.75
C LYS A 518 9.66 6.63 15.03
N ARG A 519 8.98 5.67 14.41
CA ARG A 519 9.57 4.50 13.74
C ARG A 519 9.34 4.61 12.25
N ILE A 520 10.41 4.58 11.47
CA ILE A 520 10.33 4.76 10.02
C ILE A 520 11.03 3.60 9.30
N GLY A 521 10.39 3.13 8.21
CA GLY A 521 10.95 2.15 7.28
C GLY A 521 11.15 0.77 7.90
N ALA A 522 12.41 0.30 7.91
CA ALA A 522 12.76 -1.02 8.40
C ALA A 522 12.54 -1.22 9.91
N TYR A 523 12.35 -0.14 10.65
CA TYR A 523 12.06 -0.18 12.09
C TYR A 523 10.57 -0.08 12.41
N ALA A 524 9.72 0.17 11.41
CA ALA A 524 8.27 0.25 11.61
C ALA A 524 7.70 -1.15 11.87
N HIS A 525 7.05 -1.33 13.00
CA HIS A 525 6.46 -2.61 13.40
C HIS A 525 5.05 -2.48 13.99
N GLU A 526 4.56 -1.26 14.18
CA GLU A 526 3.22 -1.01 14.69
C GLU A 526 2.17 -1.46 13.67
N ARG A 527 1.19 -2.20 14.12
CA ARG A 527 0.07 -2.66 13.30
C ARG A 527 -1.10 -1.68 13.40
N MET A 528 -1.94 -1.63 12.37
CA MET A 528 -3.12 -0.75 12.34
C MET A 528 -4.11 -0.99 13.48
N ASP A 529 -4.19 -2.21 13.98
CA ASP A 529 -5.05 -2.62 15.07
C ASP A 529 -4.42 -2.45 16.47
N GLU A 530 -3.12 -2.18 16.54
CA GLU A 530 -2.40 -1.95 17.81
C GLU A 530 -2.44 -0.47 18.25
N ASN A 531 -2.50 0.45 17.29
CA ASN A 531 -2.40 1.88 17.60
C ASN A 531 -3.17 2.76 16.59
N PRO A 532 -4.52 2.81 16.69
CA PRO A 532 -5.35 3.59 15.76
C PRO A 532 -4.98 5.08 15.81
N GLY A 533 -4.56 5.63 14.69
CA GLY A 533 -4.23 7.05 14.54
C GLY A 533 -2.73 7.39 14.53
N THR A 534 -1.84 6.41 14.71
CA THR A 534 -0.40 6.57 14.47
C THR A 534 0.00 6.17 13.03
N ARG A 535 1.29 6.25 12.68
CA ARG A 535 1.82 5.76 11.39
C ARG A 535 1.91 4.23 11.40
N GLU A 536 0.79 3.61 11.28
CA GLU A 536 0.60 2.17 11.29
C GLU A 536 1.15 1.52 10.01
N VAL A 537 1.59 0.27 10.12
CA VAL A 537 1.84 -0.56 8.93
C VAL A 537 0.49 -0.93 8.32
N PRO A 538 0.11 -0.38 7.16
CA PRO A 538 -1.18 -0.68 6.55
C PRO A 538 -1.32 -2.18 6.28
N TYR A 539 -2.53 -2.73 6.41
CA TYR A 539 -2.82 -4.15 6.10
C TYR A 539 -2.35 -4.58 4.70
N GLY A 540 -2.24 -3.67 3.76
CA GLY A 540 -1.71 -3.95 2.42
C GLY A 540 -0.20 -4.16 2.37
N LYS A 541 0.55 -3.79 3.41
CA LYS A 541 1.99 -4.03 3.50
C LYS A 541 2.28 -5.42 4.07
N ASP A 542 3.52 -5.85 3.88
CA ASP A 542 3.97 -7.14 4.36
C ASP A 542 4.33 -7.07 5.86
N PRO A 543 3.59 -7.77 6.75
CA PRO A 543 3.87 -7.79 8.18
C PRO A 543 4.86 -8.89 8.57
N SER A 544 5.70 -9.36 7.65
CA SER A 544 6.62 -10.49 7.90
C SER A 544 7.65 -10.21 8.98
N GLY A 545 7.78 -11.15 9.92
CA GLY A 545 8.89 -11.19 10.86
C GLY A 545 8.99 -9.97 11.79
N LEU A 546 7.86 -9.50 12.33
CA LEU A 546 7.84 -8.29 13.17
C LEU A 546 8.70 -8.38 14.43
N VAL A 547 9.06 -9.58 14.88
CA VAL A 547 10.05 -9.78 15.96
C VAL A 547 11.40 -9.13 15.63
N ILE A 548 11.77 -9.04 14.34
CA ILE A 548 13.03 -8.47 13.86
C ILE A 548 13.13 -6.96 14.19
N PRO A 549 12.24 -6.09 13.69
CA PRO A 549 12.29 -4.67 14.04
C PRO A 549 12.02 -4.41 15.53
N LYS A 550 11.20 -5.21 16.19
CA LYS A 550 10.97 -5.10 17.65
C LYS A 550 12.26 -5.40 18.44
N ALA A 551 13.01 -6.45 18.05
CA ALA A 551 14.29 -6.76 18.68
C ALA A 551 15.37 -5.70 18.40
N ALA A 552 15.39 -5.15 17.17
CA ALA A 552 16.30 -4.07 16.82
C ALA A 552 16.03 -2.79 17.65
N GLU A 553 14.76 -2.45 17.83
CA GLU A 553 14.38 -1.34 18.70
C GLU A 553 14.76 -1.59 20.17
N ALA A 554 14.45 -2.79 20.70
CA ALA A 554 14.81 -3.14 22.06
C ALA A 554 16.33 -3.05 22.31
N ALA A 555 17.13 -3.44 21.31
CA ALA A 555 18.57 -3.31 21.38
C ALA A 555 19.07 -1.86 21.33
N LEU A 556 18.57 -1.07 20.37
CA LEU A 556 19.03 0.30 20.15
C LEU A 556 18.55 1.25 21.25
N VAL A 557 17.28 1.15 21.64
CA VAL A 557 16.65 2.10 22.57
C VAL A 557 16.88 1.70 24.03
N HIS A 558 16.80 0.39 24.32
CA HIS A 558 16.82 -0.13 25.69
C HIS A 558 18.09 -0.92 26.05
N GLY A 559 18.99 -1.16 25.08
CA GLY A 559 20.21 -1.93 25.31
C GLY A 559 19.96 -3.43 25.58
N THR A 560 18.79 -3.94 25.20
CA THR A 560 18.43 -5.34 25.39
C THR A 560 19.21 -6.22 24.41
N ASP A 561 19.74 -7.34 24.91
CA ASP A 561 20.39 -8.32 24.03
C ASP A 561 19.38 -8.90 23.01
N ILE A 562 19.74 -8.86 21.72
CA ILE A 562 18.87 -9.24 20.60
C ILE A 562 18.40 -10.70 20.75
N ARG A 563 19.32 -11.62 21.06
CA ARG A 563 19.00 -13.05 21.21
C ARG A 563 18.04 -13.25 22.37
N THR A 564 18.35 -12.67 23.50
CA THR A 564 17.53 -12.75 24.71
C THR A 564 16.12 -12.22 24.44
N PHE A 565 16.00 -11.10 23.71
CA PHE A 565 14.69 -10.55 23.35
C PHE A 565 13.90 -11.54 22.47
N ILE A 566 14.52 -12.05 21.40
CA ILE A 566 13.85 -12.93 20.43
C ILE A 566 13.42 -14.25 21.06
N GLU A 567 14.30 -14.90 21.84
CA GLU A 567 14.01 -16.19 22.48
C GLU A 567 12.87 -16.10 23.51
N ASN A 568 12.73 -14.94 24.19
CA ASN A 568 11.69 -14.68 25.18
C ASN A 568 10.45 -13.94 24.63
N HIS A 569 10.44 -13.60 23.33
CA HIS A 569 9.31 -12.90 22.72
C HIS A 569 8.04 -13.77 22.74
N ALA A 570 6.93 -13.25 23.29
CA ALA A 570 5.74 -14.06 23.57
C ALA A 570 4.82 -14.24 22.36
N ASP A 571 4.82 -13.29 21.41
CA ASP A 571 3.87 -13.30 20.30
C ASP A 571 4.37 -14.16 19.13
N ASP A 572 3.74 -15.31 18.93
CA ASP A 572 4.07 -16.28 17.88
C ASP A 572 3.90 -15.71 16.47
N TYR A 573 2.90 -14.86 16.27
CA TYR A 573 2.65 -14.26 14.95
C TYR A 573 3.78 -13.33 14.49
N ASP A 574 4.56 -12.78 15.40
CA ASP A 574 5.70 -11.92 15.06
C ASP A 574 6.87 -12.69 14.41
N PHE A 575 6.91 -14.03 14.57
CA PHE A 575 7.85 -14.89 13.86
C PHE A 575 7.37 -15.29 12.47
N MET A 576 6.09 -15.08 12.17
CA MET A 576 5.51 -15.52 10.92
C MET A 576 5.80 -14.52 9.80
N CYS A 577 5.98 -15.07 8.61
CA CYS A 577 6.32 -14.34 7.40
C CYS A 577 5.31 -14.65 6.30
N ARG A 578 5.22 -13.78 5.31
CA ARG A 578 4.37 -13.96 4.13
C ARG A 578 5.22 -14.22 2.89
N ALA A 579 4.90 -15.27 2.14
CA ALA A 579 5.37 -15.41 0.77
C ALA A 579 4.20 -15.20 -0.20
N LYS A 580 4.45 -14.44 -1.26
CA LYS A 580 3.50 -14.21 -2.35
C LYS A 580 4.18 -14.53 -3.67
N ALA A 581 3.53 -15.32 -4.52
CA ALA A 581 3.91 -15.55 -5.91
C ALA A 581 2.78 -15.10 -6.83
N PRO A 582 3.08 -14.54 -8.03
CA PRO A 582 2.07 -14.31 -9.04
C PRO A 582 1.33 -15.61 -9.41
N ARG A 583 0.06 -15.54 -9.81
CA ARG A 583 -0.73 -16.72 -10.21
C ARG A 583 -0.13 -17.51 -11.38
N SER A 584 0.72 -16.89 -12.20
CA SER A 584 1.47 -17.56 -13.26
C SER A 584 2.66 -18.37 -12.78
N ASN A 585 3.05 -18.23 -11.51
CA ASN A 585 4.19 -18.90 -10.92
C ASN A 585 3.70 -20.00 -9.97
N ARG A 586 4.53 -21.02 -9.78
CA ARG A 586 4.38 -21.98 -8.69
C ARG A 586 5.13 -21.47 -7.46
N LEU A 587 4.60 -21.73 -6.28
CA LEU A 587 5.29 -21.60 -5.01
C LEU A 587 5.42 -23.01 -4.44
N VAL A 588 6.63 -23.47 -4.24
CA VAL A 588 6.88 -24.87 -3.83
C VAL A 588 7.72 -24.91 -2.56
N MET A 589 7.43 -25.90 -1.73
CA MET A 589 8.31 -26.33 -0.65
C MET A 589 9.13 -27.51 -1.17
N ARG A 590 10.47 -27.41 -1.09
CA ARG A 590 11.41 -28.41 -1.62
C ARG A 590 12.36 -28.89 -0.55
N TRP A 591 12.62 -30.19 -0.54
CA TRP A 591 13.57 -30.84 0.36
C TRP A 591 14.76 -31.41 -0.43
N PRO A 592 15.90 -30.65 -0.50
CA PRO A 592 17.08 -31.12 -1.25
C PRO A 592 17.64 -32.48 -0.77
N GLU A 593 17.52 -32.79 0.51
CA GLU A 593 17.96 -34.02 1.11
C GLU A 593 17.13 -35.24 0.73
N TYR A 594 15.94 -35.05 0.16
CA TYR A 594 15.06 -36.12 -0.32
C TYR A 594 14.93 -36.07 -1.85
N ASP A 595 16.05 -36.02 -2.55
CA ASP A 595 16.12 -35.97 -4.00
C ASP A 595 15.30 -34.83 -4.63
N ASN A 596 15.31 -33.66 -3.98
CA ASN A 596 14.52 -32.49 -4.34
C ASN A 596 13.00 -32.74 -4.40
N ALA A 597 12.50 -33.68 -3.59
CA ALA A 597 11.05 -33.82 -3.43
C ALA A 597 10.41 -32.48 -3.14
N GLU A 598 9.33 -32.17 -3.85
CA GLU A 598 8.63 -30.90 -3.69
C GLU A 598 7.12 -31.06 -3.61
N ILE A 599 6.49 -30.12 -2.93
CA ILE A 599 5.02 -29.96 -2.92
C ILE A 599 4.66 -28.56 -3.38
N ASP A 600 3.60 -28.44 -4.16
CA ASP A 600 3.02 -27.16 -4.49
C ASP A 600 2.29 -26.59 -3.27
N LEU A 601 2.51 -25.29 -3.05
CA LEU A 601 1.82 -24.52 -2.05
C LEU A 601 0.87 -23.53 -2.75
N ALA A 602 -0.03 -22.95 -1.96
CA ALA A 602 -0.83 -21.80 -2.39
C ALA A 602 0.07 -20.64 -2.85
N ASN A 603 -0.45 -19.78 -3.73
CA ASN A 603 0.31 -18.63 -4.24
C ASN A 603 0.61 -17.57 -3.16
N ILE A 604 -0.12 -17.60 -2.06
CA ILE A 604 0.13 -16.78 -0.87
C ILE A 604 0.08 -17.70 0.33
N VAL A 605 1.17 -17.76 1.09
CA VAL A 605 1.30 -18.59 2.27
C VAL A 605 1.88 -17.81 3.43
N ARG A 606 1.51 -18.23 4.63
CA ARG A 606 2.16 -17.83 5.87
C ARG A 606 3.16 -18.93 6.27
N TYR A 607 4.37 -18.53 6.58
CA TYR A 607 5.45 -19.45 6.96
C TYR A 607 6.28 -18.85 8.08
N TYR A 608 7.08 -19.66 8.73
CA TYR A 608 8.13 -19.20 9.64
C TYR A 608 9.47 -19.89 9.32
N VAL A 609 10.56 -19.25 9.69
CA VAL A 609 11.90 -19.85 9.51
C VAL A 609 12.13 -20.84 10.63
N SER A 610 12.44 -22.10 10.26
CA SER A 610 12.48 -23.22 11.18
C SER A 610 13.77 -24.05 11.02
N ASN A 611 14.06 -24.87 12.03
CA ASN A 611 15.13 -25.88 11.98
C ASN A 611 14.70 -27.13 11.22
N SER A 612 13.41 -27.29 10.98
CA SER A 612 12.78 -28.37 10.21
C SER A 612 12.09 -27.77 8.97
N GLY A 613 11.48 -28.61 8.13
CA GLY A 613 10.82 -28.11 6.92
C GLY A 613 11.72 -28.11 5.70
N GLY A 614 11.39 -27.31 4.69
CA GLY A 614 12.05 -27.30 3.38
C GLY A 614 12.53 -25.93 2.93
N SER A 615 13.05 -25.88 1.72
CA SER A 615 13.37 -24.62 1.02
C SER A 615 12.15 -24.13 0.28
N LEU A 616 11.76 -22.86 0.51
CA LEU A 616 10.64 -22.24 -0.20
C LEU A 616 11.14 -21.59 -1.49
N VAL A 617 10.56 -21.99 -2.63
CA VAL A 617 11.02 -21.56 -3.95
C VAL A 617 9.84 -21.06 -4.80
N LYS A 618 10.02 -19.91 -5.42
CA LYS A 618 9.12 -19.37 -6.45
C LYS A 618 9.65 -19.80 -7.81
N ILE A 619 8.81 -20.45 -8.60
CA ILE A 619 9.15 -20.94 -9.93
C ILE A 619 8.33 -20.18 -10.95
N ALA A 620 8.97 -19.38 -11.79
CA ALA A 620 8.33 -18.69 -12.89
C ALA A 620 8.33 -19.55 -14.15
N PRO A 621 7.22 -19.58 -14.91
CA PRO A 621 7.12 -20.34 -16.15
C PRO A 621 8.07 -19.77 -17.22
N PRO A 622 8.30 -20.53 -18.30
CA PRO A 622 9.02 -20.04 -19.48
C PRO A 622 8.34 -18.81 -20.08
N THR A 623 9.14 -17.92 -20.61
CA THR A 623 8.68 -16.63 -21.13
C THR A 623 7.67 -16.71 -22.25
N GLY A 624 7.64 -17.81 -23.00
CA GLY A 624 6.70 -18.00 -24.11
C GLY A 624 5.23 -18.12 -23.72
N GLU A 625 4.92 -18.53 -22.52
CA GLU A 625 3.54 -18.67 -22.02
C GLU A 625 2.92 -17.33 -21.63
N LEU A 626 3.74 -16.36 -21.26
CA LEU A 626 3.31 -15.03 -20.88
C LEU A 626 3.42 -14.10 -22.08
N GLY A 627 2.31 -13.75 -22.70
CA GLY A 627 2.26 -12.89 -23.89
C GLY A 627 2.99 -11.55 -23.72
N THR A 628 3.08 -11.04 -22.52
CA THR A 628 3.88 -9.84 -22.16
C THR A 628 5.38 -10.09 -22.22
N TRP A 629 5.85 -11.26 -21.81
CA TRP A 629 7.27 -11.63 -21.85
C TRP A 629 7.71 -11.95 -23.28
N LYS A 630 6.86 -12.62 -24.03
CA LYS A 630 7.10 -12.90 -25.47
C LYS A 630 7.35 -11.63 -26.27
N ARG A 631 6.62 -10.57 -25.99
CA ARG A 631 6.82 -9.25 -26.61
C ARG A 631 8.09 -8.54 -26.14
N ALA A 632 8.42 -8.64 -24.86
CA ALA A 632 9.59 -7.98 -24.28
C ALA A 632 10.91 -8.70 -24.60
N ALA A 633 10.82 -10.01 -24.78
CA ALA A 633 11.99 -10.88 -24.79
C ALA A 633 12.45 -11.28 -26.19
N LYS A 634 11.62 -11.23 -27.21
CA LYS A 634 11.96 -11.68 -28.59
C LYS A 634 12.59 -13.10 -28.61
N VAL A 635 12.07 -14.01 -27.82
CA VAL A 635 12.54 -15.40 -27.74
C VAL A 635 12.28 -16.11 -29.06
N SER A 636 13.23 -16.92 -29.57
CA SER A 636 13.02 -17.74 -30.75
C SER A 636 12.05 -18.90 -30.47
N ASP A 637 11.31 -19.32 -31.48
CA ASP A 637 10.38 -20.45 -31.35
C ASP A 637 11.13 -21.75 -30.97
N ALA A 638 12.39 -21.91 -31.41
CA ALA A 638 13.23 -23.05 -31.08
C ALA A 638 13.61 -23.04 -29.57
N THR A 639 14.01 -21.89 -29.03
CA THR A 639 14.28 -21.73 -27.59
C THR A 639 13.03 -22.00 -26.76
N TYR A 640 11.89 -21.48 -27.20
CA TYR A 640 10.62 -21.68 -26.53
C TYR A 640 10.20 -23.15 -26.51
N ALA A 641 10.27 -23.84 -27.64
CA ALA A 641 9.96 -25.28 -27.74
C ALA A 641 10.88 -26.13 -26.85
N ALA A 642 12.17 -25.81 -26.77
CA ALA A 642 13.11 -26.51 -25.93
C ALA A 642 12.80 -26.32 -24.43
N VAL A 643 12.41 -25.10 -24.01
CA VAL A 643 12.01 -24.83 -22.60
C VAL A 643 10.71 -25.56 -22.27
N LEU A 644 9.73 -25.61 -23.17
CA LEU A 644 8.50 -26.39 -22.97
C LEU A 644 8.78 -27.88 -22.82
N ALA A 645 9.66 -28.44 -23.65
CA ALA A 645 10.04 -29.85 -23.54
C ALA A 645 10.74 -30.18 -22.21
N GLU A 646 11.50 -29.27 -21.65
CA GLU A 646 12.13 -29.40 -20.34
C GLU A 646 11.08 -29.35 -19.21
N LEU A 647 10.05 -28.54 -19.33
CA LEU A 647 8.90 -28.47 -18.43
C LEU A 647 8.09 -29.80 -18.47
N ASP A 648 7.77 -30.29 -19.67
CA ASP A 648 7.00 -31.52 -19.86
C ASP A 648 7.69 -32.76 -19.28
N THR A 649 9.03 -32.74 -19.18
CA THR A 649 9.80 -33.79 -18.51
C THR A 649 9.85 -33.66 -16.98
N GLY A 650 9.22 -32.63 -16.41
CA GLY A 650 9.25 -32.36 -14.97
C GLY A 650 10.62 -31.89 -14.45
N ARG A 651 11.56 -31.61 -15.34
CA ARG A 651 12.86 -31.04 -14.97
C ARG A 651 12.75 -29.53 -14.92
N LEU A 652 12.87 -29.00 -13.73
CA LEU A 652 12.95 -27.56 -13.51
C LEU A 652 14.41 -27.15 -13.48
N ALA A 653 14.88 -26.47 -14.51
CA ALA A 653 16.26 -25.99 -14.53
C ALA A 653 16.45 -24.88 -13.48
N PRO A 654 17.47 -24.96 -12.67
CA PRO A 654 17.88 -23.87 -11.79
C PRO A 654 18.16 -22.60 -12.60
N TYR A 655 17.91 -21.44 -12.02
CA TYR A 655 18.20 -20.16 -12.64
C TYR A 655 19.66 -20.08 -13.12
N GLY A 656 19.85 -19.87 -14.42
CA GLY A 656 21.16 -19.76 -15.04
C GLY A 656 21.90 -21.07 -15.35
N THR A 657 21.26 -22.24 -15.11
CA THR A 657 21.85 -23.57 -15.43
C THR A 657 21.02 -24.35 -16.45
N SER A 658 20.00 -23.75 -17.06
CA SER A 658 19.21 -24.38 -18.14
C SER A 658 20.14 -24.82 -19.28
N ASN A 659 19.96 -26.09 -19.74
CA ASN A 659 20.62 -26.58 -20.94
C ASN A 659 20.00 -25.98 -22.23
N VAL A 660 18.98 -25.17 -22.09
CA VAL A 660 18.33 -24.47 -23.21
C VAL A 660 19.18 -23.26 -23.58
N GLN A 661 19.70 -23.27 -24.78
CA GLN A 661 20.41 -22.13 -25.32
C GLN A 661 19.42 -21.07 -25.78
N ASP A 662 19.35 -19.96 -25.04
CA ASP A 662 18.54 -18.82 -25.43
C ASP A 662 19.14 -18.15 -26.66
N VAL A 663 18.39 -18.10 -27.75
CA VAL A 663 18.81 -17.46 -29.00
C VAL A 663 17.80 -16.41 -29.44
N ASP A 664 18.24 -15.38 -30.16
CA ASP A 664 17.36 -14.40 -30.79
C ASP A 664 16.66 -14.98 -32.03
N ALA A 665 15.81 -14.21 -32.68
CA ALA A 665 15.08 -14.60 -33.88
C ALA A 665 15.98 -15.01 -35.06
N ASN A 666 17.29 -14.73 -34.98
CA ASN A 666 18.31 -15.07 -35.99
C ASN A 666 19.20 -16.24 -35.53
N GLY A 667 18.86 -16.90 -34.42
CA GLY A 667 19.63 -18.03 -33.88
C GLY A 667 20.93 -17.64 -33.16
N ILE A 668 21.10 -16.38 -32.78
CA ILE A 668 22.30 -15.89 -32.12
C ILE A 668 22.11 -15.98 -30.59
N PRO A 669 23.05 -16.62 -29.88
CA PRO A 669 22.96 -16.78 -28.42
C PRO A 669 22.80 -15.46 -27.69
N TRP A 670 21.83 -15.41 -26.79
CA TRP A 670 21.55 -14.24 -25.97
C TRP A 670 22.62 -13.96 -24.91
N ASP A 671 23.32 -14.99 -24.44
CA ASP A 671 24.41 -14.89 -23.48
C ASP A 671 25.59 -14.07 -23.96
N GLU A 672 25.80 -13.99 -25.27
CA GLU A 672 26.86 -13.14 -25.86
C GLU A 672 26.48 -11.65 -25.91
N ARG A 673 25.21 -11.29 -25.79
CA ARG A 673 24.71 -9.95 -26.07
C ARG A 673 23.91 -9.31 -24.95
N ILE A 674 23.40 -10.12 -24.04
CA ILE A 674 22.45 -9.67 -23.04
C ILE A 674 23.02 -9.86 -21.65
N HIS A 675 23.00 -8.77 -20.89
CA HIS A 675 23.32 -8.82 -19.48
C HIS A 675 22.49 -9.91 -18.78
N THR A 676 23.11 -10.65 -17.83
CA THR A 676 22.50 -11.73 -17.03
C THR A 676 21.06 -11.43 -16.56
N LYS A 677 20.79 -10.15 -16.24
CA LYS A 677 19.47 -9.67 -15.84
C LYS A 677 18.38 -9.79 -16.93
N ASN A 678 18.77 -9.76 -18.20
CA ASN A 678 17.83 -9.93 -19.32
C ASN A 678 17.68 -11.40 -19.71
N ARG A 679 18.74 -12.19 -19.62
CA ARG A 679 18.73 -13.64 -19.86
C ARG A 679 17.70 -14.36 -18.98
N SER A 680 17.56 -13.92 -17.71
CA SER A 680 16.56 -14.44 -16.79
C SER A 680 15.11 -14.29 -17.23
N LYS A 681 14.84 -13.51 -18.28
CA LYS A 681 13.48 -13.35 -18.82
C LYS A 681 13.10 -14.43 -19.83
N HIS A 682 14.01 -15.26 -20.24
CA HIS A 682 13.86 -16.19 -21.35
C HIS A 682 13.75 -17.65 -20.96
N GLY A 683 14.08 -18.02 -19.73
CA GLY A 683 14.03 -19.37 -19.22
C GLY A 683 13.17 -19.53 -17.97
N ILE A 684 13.03 -20.74 -17.49
CA ILE A 684 12.44 -21.04 -16.18
C ILE A 684 13.32 -20.39 -15.13
N ARG A 685 12.71 -19.63 -14.23
CA ARG A 685 13.41 -18.94 -13.16
C ARG A 685 12.99 -19.47 -11.81
N GLU A 686 13.95 -19.89 -11.05
CA GLU A 686 13.78 -20.21 -9.65
C GLU A 686 14.32 -19.08 -8.78
N MET A 687 13.56 -18.71 -7.77
CA MET A 687 13.92 -17.69 -6.81
C MET A 687 13.60 -18.21 -5.40
N GLY A 688 14.62 -18.48 -4.63
CA GLY A 688 14.46 -18.88 -3.23
C GLY A 688 13.87 -17.76 -2.39
N VAL A 689 13.02 -18.13 -1.46
CA VAL A 689 12.54 -17.28 -0.37
C VAL A 689 13.34 -17.68 0.86
N CYS A 690 13.90 -16.71 1.61
CA CYS A 690 14.82 -16.97 2.73
C CYS A 690 15.99 -17.90 2.36
N VAL A 691 16.74 -17.52 1.32
CA VAL A 691 17.86 -18.31 0.79
C VAL A 691 18.84 -18.71 1.90
N GLY A 692 19.16 -20.00 1.97
CA GLY A 692 20.05 -20.57 2.99
C GLY A 692 19.35 -21.03 4.27
N TRP A 693 18.03 -20.79 4.39
CA TRP A 693 17.25 -21.17 5.56
C TRP A 693 16.12 -22.13 5.19
N ARG A 694 15.74 -22.98 6.13
CA ARG A 694 14.54 -23.80 6.03
C ARG A 694 13.35 -23.05 6.55
N VAL A 695 12.18 -23.38 6.02
CA VAL A 695 10.92 -22.81 6.45
C VAL A 695 9.86 -23.88 6.60
N THR A 696 8.89 -23.62 7.46
CA THR A 696 7.70 -24.46 7.63
C THR A 696 6.46 -23.64 7.31
N ASP A 697 5.54 -24.18 6.51
CA ASP A 697 4.24 -23.58 6.24
C ASP A 697 3.39 -23.57 7.51
N CYS A 698 2.86 -22.41 7.84
CA CYS A 698 1.90 -22.20 8.93
C CYS A 698 0.70 -21.36 8.47
N SER A 699 0.26 -21.58 7.22
CA SER A 699 -0.99 -20.99 6.71
C SER A 699 -2.15 -21.34 7.63
N ASN A 700 -2.18 -22.57 8.18
CA ASN A 700 -2.91 -22.87 9.39
C ASN A 700 -1.99 -22.64 10.60
N VAL A 701 -2.41 -21.77 11.52
CA VAL A 701 -1.60 -21.41 12.70
C VAL A 701 -1.24 -22.60 13.59
N LYS A 702 -2.05 -23.65 13.58
CA LYS A 702 -1.77 -24.90 14.33
C LYS A 702 -0.50 -25.62 13.87
N ASN A 703 -0.02 -25.30 12.67
CA ASN A 703 1.25 -25.85 12.15
C ASN A 703 2.47 -25.05 12.65
N PHE A 704 2.26 -23.96 13.38
CA PHE A 704 3.36 -23.26 14.03
C PHE A 704 3.82 -24.02 15.26
N ASP A 705 5.09 -24.39 15.27
CA ASP A 705 5.73 -25.08 16.42
C ASP A 705 6.92 -24.27 16.90
N ARG A 706 6.74 -23.62 18.05
CA ARG A 706 7.77 -22.78 18.65
C ARG A 706 9.09 -23.50 18.90
N SER A 707 9.05 -24.80 19.18
CA SER A 707 10.24 -25.60 19.44
C SER A 707 11.14 -25.76 18.21
N THR A 708 10.58 -25.56 17.02
CA THR A 708 11.30 -25.71 15.76
C THR A 708 11.73 -24.36 15.16
N VAL A 709 11.39 -23.23 15.79
CA VAL A 709 11.78 -21.89 15.30
C VAL A 709 13.30 -21.78 15.23
N ASN A 710 13.79 -21.33 14.10
CA ASN A 710 15.21 -21.04 13.92
C ASN A 710 15.51 -19.59 14.37
N TYR A 711 15.80 -19.44 15.64
CA TYR A 711 16.09 -18.13 16.23
C TYR A 711 17.30 -17.44 15.62
N ASP A 712 18.29 -18.20 15.11
CA ASP A 712 19.49 -17.63 14.51
C ASP A 712 19.19 -16.78 13.28
N TYR A 713 18.17 -17.15 12.49
CA TYR A 713 17.71 -16.32 11.39
C TYR A 713 17.24 -14.94 11.86
N TYR A 714 16.32 -14.92 12.82
CA TYR A 714 15.73 -13.69 13.32
C TYR A 714 16.76 -12.80 14.02
N VAL A 715 17.69 -13.41 14.75
CA VAL A 715 18.83 -12.72 15.37
C VAL A 715 19.70 -12.08 14.29
N GLN A 716 20.08 -12.81 13.24
CA GLN A 716 20.91 -12.28 12.16
C GLN A 716 20.21 -11.13 11.41
N GLU A 717 18.93 -11.24 11.15
CA GLU A 717 18.16 -10.18 10.47
C GLU A 717 18.04 -8.93 11.37
N ALA A 718 17.81 -9.09 12.67
CA ALA A 718 17.79 -7.95 13.61
C ALA A 718 19.19 -7.30 13.74
N GLU A 719 20.25 -8.10 13.80
CA GLU A 719 21.62 -7.60 13.80
C GLU A 719 21.97 -6.76 12.56
N LYS A 720 21.42 -7.08 11.38
CA LYS A 720 21.59 -6.25 10.17
C LYS A 720 20.99 -4.86 10.31
N LEU A 721 19.99 -4.69 11.19
CA LEU A 721 19.43 -3.38 11.49
C LEU A 721 20.24 -2.63 12.54
N VAL A 722 20.90 -3.32 13.45
CA VAL A 722 21.60 -2.76 14.61
C VAL A 722 23.09 -2.54 14.37
N LYS A 723 23.80 -3.53 13.81
CA LYS A 723 25.26 -3.50 13.63
C LYS A 723 25.79 -2.27 12.86
N PRO A 724 25.16 -1.81 11.76
CA PRO A 724 25.62 -0.62 11.07
C PRO A 724 25.70 0.61 11.95
N LEU A 725 24.81 0.72 12.92
CA LEU A 725 24.76 1.85 13.84
C LEU A 725 25.78 1.77 14.98
N LEU A 726 26.07 0.55 15.47
CA LEU A 726 26.96 0.35 16.60
C LEU A 726 28.45 0.29 16.18
N THR A 727 28.76 -0.04 14.92
CA THR A 727 30.13 -0.18 14.41
C THR A 727 30.72 1.11 13.88
N THR A 728 29.92 2.14 13.67
CA THR A 728 30.42 3.47 13.29
C THR A 728 30.94 4.18 14.51
N PRO A 729 32.20 4.64 14.58
CA PRO A 729 32.69 5.37 15.74
C PRO A 729 31.81 6.60 15.98
N SER A 730 31.27 6.74 17.16
CA SER A 730 30.71 8.01 17.64
C SER A 730 31.82 9.05 17.60
N LEU A 731 31.70 10.07 16.78
CA LEU A 731 32.62 11.22 16.72
C LEU A 731 32.46 12.06 17.98
#